data_6c97abbf92372f376e8a78b5dd95207a
#
_entry.id   6c97abbf92372f376e8a78b5dd95207a
#
_cell.length_a   1.000
_cell.length_b   1.000
_cell.length_c   1.000
_cell.angle_alpha   90.00
_cell.angle_beta   90.00
_cell.angle_gamma   90.00
#
_symmetry.space_group_name_H-M   'P 1'
#
loop_
_entity.id
_entity.type
_entity.pdbx_description
1 polymer ?
#
loop_
_entity_poly.entity_id
_entity_poly.type
_entity_poly.pdbx_seq_one_letter_code
_entity_poly.pdbx_strand_id
1 'polypeptide(L)'
;MSTVPAPPLRAAVDDALRHARAKLAQRDFAGAARLYEGVLAMLPDHVEALHLLGVVHLERGDPSRAEPQIARSMRFGLDQPWNFTNHAVALTGIGRHRDALDAAAQALARDPGHARAHAVRGDALLALGRHAEALGAYDLALLREPGRVATWVRRGEALRVLGRPADALISIERALQIDAHDADALAQRGHALRALGRGDEAVHCFRLAMVVRGKTAELVYACGHALIELGRPADALACIDEVLTRMPDDAQLLFVSCVALDLLHLHDELLKRADRLLALDRDSVGAWLGRGNALLGLRRHDEAVRAYDEALARAPGDFDALRNRAGALRTLGACEDALADYDRALADYDRALAARGPHAEVLCNRAIAQQLLGRYDDALASYAAAAAAPGSTAQELCTRAVARQQLGDYAGALADFALACRHDPNHGIARRSDAFCRLLTGDFATGWRLHEARWDAADVTLHRRHASRPQWTGDAPLAGRTLLLHAEQGFGDTLQFCRYASLAHDRGATVVIDAPAALAELLGTLRGVSRVVAAGQPAPAFDLHCPMMSLPFAFRTTLDTVPADVPYLHADPRRRAAWRARLDAAAPSRRLRVGLAWSGNPHHANDENRSMTLAALAPLMALDATFVSLQVDVRARDAAAFAAGGVLSFANALTDFAETAALVDALDLVIAVDTSVVHLAGALGRPVWVLLPRVPDWRWLLERDDSPWYPHATLFRQRLPGDWPAVVERVADALAARVRAHAAGRL
;
A
#
# COMPACT_ATOMS: atom_id res chain seq x y z
N MET A 1 -11.31 -74.82 2.76
CA MET A 1 -12.48 -75.52 2.16
C MET A 1 -13.55 -74.45 1.88
N SER A 2 -13.69 -74.06 0.64
CA SER A 2 -14.70 -73.09 0.19
C SER A 2 -16.01 -73.85 0.05
N THR A 3 -16.95 -73.67 1.02
CA THR A 3 -18.31 -74.21 0.91
C THR A 3 -19.05 -73.46 -0.20
N VAL A 4 -19.33 -74.15 -1.29
CA VAL A 4 -20.17 -73.63 -2.38
C VAL A 4 -21.58 -73.37 -1.82
N PRO A 5 -22.10 -72.14 -1.94
CA PRO A 5 -23.43 -71.80 -1.40
C PRO A 5 -24.51 -72.69 -2.04
N ALA A 6 -25.60 -73.00 -1.25
CA ALA A 6 -26.76 -73.75 -1.73
C ALA A 6 -27.36 -73.05 -3.00
N PRO A 7 -27.86 -73.82 -4.01
CA PRO A 7 -28.37 -73.25 -5.27
C PRO A 7 -29.33 -72.08 -5.17
N PRO A 8 -30.31 -72.03 -4.25
CA PRO A 8 -31.19 -70.86 -4.09
C PRO A 8 -30.50 -69.61 -3.57
N LEU A 9 -29.48 -69.72 -2.72
CA LEU A 9 -28.69 -68.59 -2.20
C LEU A 9 -27.82 -67.99 -3.34
N ARG A 10 -27.24 -68.83 -4.19
CA ARG A 10 -26.43 -68.36 -5.33
C ARG A 10 -27.26 -67.58 -6.33
N ALA A 11 -28.50 -68.05 -6.65
CA ALA A 11 -29.40 -67.35 -7.57
C ALA A 11 -29.84 -65.98 -6.99
N ALA A 12 -30.09 -65.88 -5.68
CA ALA A 12 -30.46 -64.64 -5.00
C ALA A 12 -29.29 -63.64 -4.99
N VAL A 13 -28.06 -64.09 -4.78
CA VAL A 13 -26.84 -63.27 -4.84
C VAL A 13 -26.59 -62.76 -6.26
N ASP A 14 -26.69 -63.63 -7.27
CA ASP A 14 -26.50 -63.24 -8.66
C ASP A 14 -27.55 -62.22 -9.12
N ASP A 15 -28.79 -62.34 -8.65
CA ASP A 15 -29.85 -61.41 -8.95
C ASP A 15 -29.59 -60.04 -8.28
N ALA A 16 -29.23 -60.05 -6.99
CA ALA A 16 -28.88 -58.84 -6.26
C ALA A 16 -27.69 -58.09 -6.91
N LEU A 17 -26.67 -58.80 -7.36
CA LEU A 17 -25.50 -58.25 -8.06
C LEU A 17 -25.90 -57.62 -9.40
N ARG A 18 -26.77 -58.28 -10.17
CA ARG A 18 -27.29 -57.69 -11.42
C ARG A 18 -28.00 -56.36 -11.18
N HIS A 19 -28.89 -56.33 -10.19
CA HIS A 19 -29.61 -55.12 -9.82
C HIS A 19 -28.67 -54.02 -9.29
N ALA A 20 -27.67 -54.38 -8.47
CA ALA A 20 -26.67 -53.44 -7.96
C ALA A 20 -25.84 -52.82 -9.04
N ARG A 21 -25.37 -53.61 -10.05
CA ARG A 21 -24.68 -53.10 -11.21
C ARG A 21 -25.54 -52.18 -12.09
N ALA A 22 -26.84 -52.51 -12.26
CA ALA A 22 -27.79 -51.64 -12.98
C ALA A 22 -27.98 -50.29 -12.25
N LYS A 23 -28.11 -50.33 -10.90
CA LYS A 23 -28.18 -49.10 -10.07
C LYS A 23 -26.89 -48.28 -10.18
N LEU A 24 -25.73 -48.90 -10.15
CA LEU A 24 -24.43 -48.24 -10.32
C LEU A 24 -24.34 -47.58 -11.68
N ALA A 25 -24.74 -48.24 -12.75
CA ALA A 25 -24.77 -47.70 -14.11
C ALA A 25 -25.72 -46.50 -14.24
N GLN A 26 -26.84 -46.50 -13.49
CA GLN A 26 -27.79 -45.40 -13.41
C GLN A 26 -27.34 -44.27 -12.46
N ARG A 27 -26.14 -44.35 -11.86
CA ARG A 27 -25.62 -43.45 -10.83
C ARG A 27 -26.49 -43.38 -9.54
N ASP A 28 -27.34 -44.38 -9.30
CA ASP A 28 -28.03 -44.57 -8.02
C ASP A 28 -27.09 -45.27 -7.01
N PHE A 29 -26.11 -44.45 -6.53
CA PHE A 29 -25.05 -44.95 -5.63
C PHE A 29 -25.61 -45.43 -4.30
N ALA A 30 -26.70 -44.82 -3.78
CA ALA A 30 -27.31 -45.26 -2.53
C ALA A 30 -28.04 -46.59 -2.67
N GLY A 31 -28.75 -46.79 -3.80
CA GLY A 31 -29.40 -48.04 -4.13
C GLY A 31 -28.40 -49.16 -4.37
N ALA A 32 -27.31 -48.88 -5.10
CA ALA A 32 -26.24 -49.83 -5.35
C ALA A 32 -25.55 -50.27 -4.05
N ALA A 33 -25.21 -49.33 -3.15
CA ALA A 33 -24.57 -49.62 -1.86
C ALA A 33 -25.41 -50.59 -1.04
N ARG A 34 -26.71 -50.32 -0.87
CA ARG A 34 -27.61 -51.18 -0.10
C ARG A 34 -27.66 -52.63 -0.63
N LEU A 35 -27.66 -52.79 -1.95
CA LEU A 35 -27.68 -54.11 -2.58
C LEU A 35 -26.34 -54.87 -2.38
N TYR A 36 -25.21 -54.17 -2.55
CA TYR A 36 -23.89 -54.76 -2.26
C TYR A 36 -23.74 -55.12 -0.78
N GLU A 37 -24.17 -54.25 0.14
CA GLU A 37 -24.21 -54.52 1.58
C GLU A 37 -25.08 -55.74 1.90
N GLY A 38 -26.24 -55.88 1.23
CA GLY A 38 -27.10 -57.05 1.35
C GLY A 38 -26.42 -58.35 0.90
N VAL A 39 -25.68 -58.31 -0.21
CA VAL A 39 -24.86 -59.46 -0.64
C VAL A 39 -23.78 -59.79 0.38
N LEU A 40 -23.10 -58.76 0.93
CA LEU A 40 -22.05 -58.99 1.93
C LEU A 40 -22.58 -59.46 3.29
N ALA A 41 -23.84 -59.16 3.60
CA ALA A 41 -24.50 -59.74 4.79
C ALA A 41 -24.72 -61.24 4.65
N MET A 42 -24.97 -61.69 3.40
CA MET A 42 -25.13 -63.12 3.11
C MET A 42 -23.78 -63.81 2.89
N LEU A 43 -22.88 -63.19 2.21
CA LEU A 43 -21.53 -63.67 1.82
C LEU A 43 -20.49 -62.58 2.15
N PRO A 44 -19.97 -62.53 3.38
CA PRO A 44 -19.09 -61.44 3.85
C PRO A 44 -17.81 -61.27 3.03
N ASP A 45 -17.30 -62.32 2.36
CA ASP A 45 -16.09 -62.29 1.59
C ASP A 45 -16.34 -62.37 0.06
N HIS A 46 -17.55 -61.94 -0.35
CA HIS A 46 -17.87 -61.93 -1.77
C HIS A 46 -17.06 -60.83 -2.49
N VAL A 47 -16.07 -61.27 -3.21
CA VAL A 47 -14.98 -60.47 -3.76
C VAL A 47 -15.48 -59.33 -4.64
N GLU A 48 -16.40 -59.58 -5.55
CA GLU A 48 -16.94 -58.58 -6.45
C GLU A 48 -17.80 -57.55 -5.70
N ALA A 49 -18.62 -58.02 -4.73
CA ALA A 49 -19.46 -57.10 -3.93
C ALA A 49 -18.61 -56.17 -3.06
N LEU A 50 -17.53 -56.67 -2.46
CA LEU A 50 -16.54 -55.88 -1.72
C LEU A 50 -15.94 -54.79 -2.61
N HIS A 51 -15.44 -55.20 -3.81
CA HIS A 51 -14.79 -54.25 -4.71
C HIS A 51 -15.76 -53.16 -5.19
N LEU A 52 -16.93 -53.55 -5.70
CA LEU A 52 -17.89 -52.61 -6.27
C LEU A 52 -18.54 -51.74 -5.18
N LEU A 53 -18.69 -52.21 -3.94
CA LEU A 53 -19.06 -51.34 -2.82
C LEU A 53 -17.98 -50.28 -2.56
N GLY A 54 -16.71 -50.69 -2.60
CA GLY A 54 -15.60 -49.72 -2.52
C GLY A 54 -15.61 -48.70 -3.64
N VAL A 55 -15.89 -49.09 -4.89
CA VAL A 55 -16.07 -48.18 -6.00
C VAL A 55 -17.23 -47.20 -5.78
N VAL A 56 -18.38 -47.73 -5.26
CA VAL A 56 -19.52 -46.84 -4.92
C VAL A 56 -19.15 -45.81 -3.86
N HIS A 57 -18.34 -46.19 -2.88
CA HIS A 57 -17.84 -45.24 -1.87
C HIS A 57 -16.91 -44.20 -2.47
N LEU A 58 -16.05 -44.56 -3.43
CA LEU A 58 -15.22 -43.60 -4.17
C LEU A 58 -16.06 -42.58 -4.95
N GLU A 59 -17.09 -43.07 -5.68
CA GLU A 59 -18.01 -42.22 -6.45
C GLU A 59 -18.83 -41.28 -5.56
N ARG A 60 -19.02 -41.66 -4.27
CA ARG A 60 -19.68 -40.83 -3.25
C ARG A 60 -18.72 -39.88 -2.53
N GLY A 61 -17.43 -39.86 -2.89
CA GLY A 61 -16.41 -39.03 -2.24
C GLY A 61 -16.03 -39.52 -0.82
N ASP A 62 -16.19 -40.82 -0.52
CA ASP A 62 -15.83 -41.40 0.77
C ASP A 62 -14.69 -42.43 0.61
N PRO A 63 -13.45 -41.98 0.41
CA PRO A 63 -12.31 -42.90 0.25
C PRO A 63 -11.98 -43.66 1.55
N SER A 64 -12.36 -43.13 2.70
CA SER A 64 -12.11 -43.78 3.99
C SER A 64 -12.90 -45.09 4.13
N ARG A 65 -14.13 -45.14 3.60
CA ARG A 65 -14.92 -46.36 3.52
C ARG A 65 -14.55 -47.24 2.33
N ALA A 66 -14.08 -46.66 1.25
CA ALA A 66 -13.69 -47.36 0.04
C ALA A 66 -12.46 -48.21 0.25
N GLU A 67 -11.40 -47.69 0.89
CA GLU A 67 -10.10 -48.36 1.02
C GLU A 67 -10.22 -49.74 1.67
N PRO A 68 -10.82 -49.94 2.86
CA PRO A 68 -10.87 -51.26 3.50
C PRO A 68 -11.68 -52.29 2.69
N GLN A 69 -12.70 -51.86 1.95
CA GLN A 69 -13.50 -52.76 1.11
C GLN A 69 -12.69 -53.27 -0.09
N ILE A 70 -12.00 -52.34 -0.78
CA ILE A 70 -11.15 -52.66 -1.93
C ILE A 70 -9.96 -53.53 -1.47
N ALA A 71 -9.26 -53.15 -0.40
CA ALA A 71 -8.15 -53.92 0.15
C ALA A 71 -8.56 -55.35 0.53
N ARG A 72 -9.76 -55.50 1.13
CA ARG A 72 -10.30 -56.81 1.47
C ARG A 72 -10.60 -57.66 0.21
N SER A 73 -11.19 -57.04 -0.82
CA SER A 73 -11.45 -57.74 -2.08
C SER A 73 -10.20 -58.32 -2.73
N MET A 74 -9.07 -57.61 -2.64
CA MET A 74 -7.79 -58.01 -3.19
C MET A 74 -7.18 -59.23 -2.47
N ARG A 75 -7.42 -59.34 -1.13
CA ARG A 75 -6.95 -60.50 -0.36
C ARG A 75 -7.63 -61.81 -0.78
N PHE A 76 -8.82 -61.72 -1.38
CA PHE A 76 -9.59 -62.90 -1.84
C PHE A 76 -9.43 -63.16 -3.38
N GLY A 77 -8.42 -62.57 -4.01
CA GLY A 77 -8.00 -63.01 -5.35
C GLY A 77 -8.41 -62.10 -6.51
N LEU A 78 -8.84 -60.91 -6.26
CA LEU A 78 -9.07 -59.92 -7.34
C LEU A 78 -7.73 -59.28 -7.77
N ASP A 79 -7.07 -59.90 -8.71
CA ASP A 79 -5.71 -59.51 -9.18
C ASP A 79 -5.76 -58.91 -10.59
N GLN A 80 -6.51 -57.82 -10.76
CA GLN A 80 -6.67 -57.10 -12.00
C GLN A 80 -6.12 -55.68 -11.91
N PRO A 81 -5.56 -55.10 -12.98
CA PRO A 81 -5.01 -53.74 -12.96
C PRO A 81 -5.95 -52.68 -12.43
N TRP A 82 -7.23 -52.75 -12.74
CA TRP A 82 -8.22 -51.80 -12.30
C TRP A 82 -8.51 -51.84 -10.78
N ASN A 83 -8.30 -53.00 -10.12
CA ASN A 83 -8.44 -53.13 -8.66
C ASN A 83 -7.35 -52.35 -7.93
N PHE A 84 -6.11 -52.54 -8.36
CA PHE A 84 -4.95 -51.80 -7.83
C PHE A 84 -5.08 -50.32 -8.11
N THR A 85 -5.62 -49.95 -9.28
CA THR A 85 -5.90 -48.55 -9.58
C THR A 85 -6.93 -47.93 -8.70
N ASN A 86 -8.08 -48.63 -8.43
CA ASN A 86 -9.10 -48.13 -7.53
C ASN A 86 -8.61 -48.10 -6.05
N HIS A 87 -7.76 -49.05 -5.68
CA HIS A 87 -7.08 -49.02 -4.36
C HIS A 87 -6.15 -47.81 -4.26
N ALA A 88 -5.35 -47.51 -5.31
CA ALA A 88 -4.50 -46.35 -5.34
C ALA A 88 -5.31 -45.02 -5.26
N VAL A 89 -6.48 -44.95 -5.93
CA VAL A 89 -7.41 -43.82 -5.80
C VAL A 89 -7.88 -43.65 -4.36
N ALA A 90 -8.31 -44.73 -3.72
CA ALA A 90 -8.76 -44.69 -2.34
C ALA A 90 -7.64 -44.21 -1.39
N LEU A 91 -6.43 -44.79 -1.54
CA LEU A 91 -5.26 -44.45 -0.75
C LEU A 91 -4.84 -42.99 -0.94
N THR A 92 -4.91 -42.49 -2.17
CA THR A 92 -4.65 -41.06 -2.46
C THR A 92 -5.66 -40.16 -1.75
N GLY A 93 -6.95 -40.53 -1.78
CA GLY A 93 -8.03 -39.81 -1.11
C GLY A 93 -7.94 -39.75 0.41
N ILE A 94 -7.29 -40.73 1.05
CA ILE A 94 -7.04 -40.74 2.52
C ILE A 94 -5.63 -40.23 2.89
N GLY A 95 -4.88 -39.68 1.94
CA GLY A 95 -3.54 -39.07 2.17
C GLY A 95 -2.40 -40.10 2.28
N ARG A 96 -2.64 -41.42 2.02
CA ARG A 96 -1.59 -42.47 2.02
C ARG A 96 -0.87 -42.56 0.68
N HIS A 97 -0.21 -41.45 0.30
CA HIS A 97 0.34 -41.26 -1.06
C HIS A 97 1.46 -42.25 -1.41
N ARG A 98 2.27 -42.71 -0.45
CA ARG A 98 3.32 -43.72 -0.69
C ARG A 98 2.69 -45.07 -1.03
N ASP A 99 1.71 -45.49 -0.28
CA ASP A 99 0.99 -46.73 -0.50
C ASP A 99 0.20 -46.69 -1.83
N ALA A 100 -0.31 -45.50 -2.18
CA ALA A 100 -0.94 -45.26 -3.49
C ALA A 100 0.04 -45.45 -4.66
N LEU A 101 1.29 -45.03 -4.52
CA LEU A 101 2.35 -45.29 -5.53
C LEU A 101 2.60 -46.77 -5.69
N ASP A 102 2.70 -47.51 -4.60
CA ASP A 102 2.92 -48.97 -4.64
C ASP A 102 1.74 -49.69 -5.29
N ALA A 103 0.51 -49.32 -4.97
CA ALA A 103 -0.69 -49.85 -5.60
C ALA A 103 -0.74 -49.52 -7.11
N ALA A 104 -0.43 -48.27 -7.50
CA ALA A 104 -0.36 -47.86 -8.89
C ALA A 104 0.76 -48.64 -9.66
N ALA A 105 1.91 -48.83 -9.02
CA ALA A 105 2.98 -49.64 -9.58
C ALA A 105 2.56 -51.11 -9.84
N GLN A 106 1.81 -51.71 -8.91
CA GLN A 106 1.24 -53.05 -9.09
C GLN A 106 0.22 -53.11 -10.25
N ALA A 107 -0.61 -52.07 -10.42
CA ALA A 107 -1.49 -51.95 -11.58
C ALA A 107 -0.72 -51.93 -12.87
N LEU A 108 0.35 -51.10 -12.94
CA LEU A 108 1.19 -50.92 -14.12
C LEU A 108 2.10 -52.12 -14.41
N ALA A 109 2.45 -52.90 -13.41
CA ALA A 109 3.17 -54.18 -13.60
C ALA A 109 2.30 -55.22 -14.33
N ARG A 110 0.98 -55.16 -14.19
CA ARG A 110 0.02 -56.03 -14.86
C ARG A 110 -0.42 -55.51 -16.23
N ASP A 111 -0.59 -54.20 -16.31
CA ASP A 111 -0.92 -53.49 -17.55
C ASP A 111 -0.09 -52.19 -17.66
N PRO A 112 1.07 -52.21 -18.32
CA PRO A 112 1.90 -51.02 -18.49
C PRO A 112 1.23 -49.91 -19.29
N GLY A 113 0.16 -50.20 -20.02
CA GLY A 113 -0.62 -49.24 -20.79
C GLY A 113 -1.83 -48.64 -20.05
N HIS A 114 -2.04 -49.00 -18.80
CA HIS A 114 -3.25 -48.57 -18.03
C HIS A 114 -3.25 -47.08 -17.73
N ALA A 115 -3.91 -46.28 -18.55
CA ALA A 115 -3.90 -44.83 -18.52
C ALA A 115 -4.32 -44.28 -17.14
N ARG A 116 -5.37 -44.86 -16.55
CA ARG A 116 -5.85 -44.41 -15.23
C ARG A 116 -4.82 -44.67 -14.11
N ALA A 117 -4.06 -45.76 -14.17
CA ALA A 117 -3.03 -46.04 -13.20
C ALA A 117 -1.86 -45.05 -13.30
N HIS A 118 -1.47 -44.66 -14.53
CA HIS A 118 -0.50 -43.59 -14.74
C HIS A 118 -1.00 -42.27 -14.20
N ALA A 119 -2.29 -41.90 -14.40
CA ALA A 119 -2.86 -40.67 -13.86
C ALA A 119 -2.83 -40.64 -12.32
N VAL A 120 -3.28 -41.73 -11.68
CA VAL A 120 -3.28 -41.82 -10.18
C VAL A 120 -1.85 -41.86 -9.63
N ARG A 121 -0.92 -42.48 -10.31
CA ARG A 121 0.51 -42.39 -9.99
C ARG A 121 1.00 -40.95 -10.04
N GLY A 122 0.56 -40.17 -11.04
CA GLY A 122 0.83 -38.74 -11.13
C GLY A 122 0.27 -37.95 -9.96
N ASP A 123 -0.98 -38.21 -9.59
CA ASP A 123 -1.64 -37.56 -8.46
C ASP A 123 -0.90 -37.82 -7.12
N ALA A 124 -0.50 -39.08 -6.88
CA ALA A 124 0.26 -39.44 -5.69
C ALA A 124 1.67 -38.80 -5.67
N LEU A 125 2.35 -38.73 -6.83
CA LEU A 125 3.65 -38.05 -6.97
C LEU A 125 3.54 -36.56 -6.78
N LEU A 126 2.48 -35.92 -7.30
CA LEU A 126 2.21 -34.51 -7.12
C LEU A 126 2.03 -34.17 -5.62
N ALA A 127 1.24 -34.97 -4.93
CA ALA A 127 1.00 -34.79 -3.49
C ALA A 127 2.28 -35.02 -2.65
N LEU A 128 3.22 -35.83 -3.12
CA LEU A 128 4.53 -36.05 -2.50
C LEU A 128 5.59 -35.01 -2.89
N GLY A 129 5.22 -33.96 -3.65
CA GLY A 129 6.16 -32.93 -4.12
C GLY A 129 7.10 -33.39 -5.25
N ARG A 130 6.92 -34.58 -5.82
CA ARG A 130 7.74 -35.14 -6.89
C ARG A 130 7.23 -34.70 -8.28
N HIS A 131 7.17 -33.38 -8.49
CA HIS A 131 6.44 -32.74 -9.60
C HIS A 131 6.93 -33.15 -10.98
N ALA A 132 8.25 -33.32 -11.19
CA ALA A 132 8.81 -33.74 -12.47
C ALA A 132 8.41 -35.18 -12.84
N GLU A 133 8.36 -36.07 -11.86
CA GLU A 133 7.93 -37.45 -12.07
C GLU A 133 6.41 -37.55 -12.26
N ALA A 134 5.65 -36.67 -11.57
CA ALA A 134 4.21 -36.56 -11.78
C ALA A 134 3.90 -36.16 -13.23
N LEU A 135 4.64 -35.18 -13.79
CA LEU A 135 4.50 -34.73 -15.15
C LEU A 135 4.71 -35.91 -16.16
N GLY A 136 5.78 -36.70 -15.98
CA GLY A 136 6.03 -37.89 -16.81
C GLY A 136 4.91 -38.93 -16.70
N ALA A 137 4.33 -39.13 -15.51
CA ALA A 137 3.21 -40.04 -15.34
C ALA A 137 1.94 -39.54 -16.05
N TYR A 138 1.63 -38.24 -15.97
CA TYR A 138 0.51 -37.66 -16.72
C TYR A 138 0.71 -37.72 -18.23
N ASP A 139 1.95 -37.51 -18.73
CA ASP A 139 2.26 -37.65 -20.16
C ASP A 139 1.95 -39.08 -20.67
N LEU A 140 2.32 -40.09 -19.91
CA LEU A 140 2.00 -41.47 -20.22
C LEU A 140 0.49 -41.76 -20.19
N ALA A 141 -0.23 -41.22 -19.25
CA ALA A 141 -1.69 -41.33 -19.17
C ALA A 141 -2.37 -40.71 -20.39
N LEU A 142 -1.97 -39.48 -20.76
CA LEU A 142 -2.54 -38.72 -21.87
C LEU A 142 -2.18 -39.27 -23.24
N LEU A 143 -1.05 -39.97 -23.36
CA LEU A 143 -0.67 -40.71 -24.59
C LEU A 143 -1.70 -41.81 -24.91
N ARG A 144 -2.34 -42.35 -23.88
CA ARG A 144 -3.33 -43.42 -23.99
C ARG A 144 -4.75 -42.94 -24.03
N GLU A 145 -5.06 -41.95 -23.17
CA GLU A 145 -6.39 -41.35 -23.02
C GLU A 145 -6.31 -39.83 -23.17
N PRO A 146 -6.16 -39.28 -24.41
CA PRO A 146 -6.00 -37.83 -24.61
C PRO A 146 -7.27 -37.01 -24.32
N GLY A 147 -8.43 -37.65 -24.20
CA GLY A 147 -9.70 -37.04 -23.90
C GLY A 147 -9.96 -36.79 -22.41
N ARG A 148 -9.02 -37.09 -21.52
CA ARG A 148 -9.25 -37.02 -20.07
C ARG A 148 -8.93 -35.65 -19.51
N VAL A 149 -9.99 -34.78 -19.35
CA VAL A 149 -9.89 -33.40 -18.85
C VAL A 149 -9.10 -33.30 -17.56
N ALA A 150 -9.46 -34.08 -16.53
CA ALA A 150 -8.81 -34.03 -15.22
C ALA A 150 -7.28 -34.26 -15.29
N THR A 151 -6.81 -35.15 -16.21
CA THR A 151 -5.38 -35.42 -16.36
C THR A 151 -4.66 -34.22 -16.98
N TRP A 152 -5.26 -33.54 -17.95
CA TRP A 152 -4.73 -32.30 -18.53
C TRP A 152 -4.62 -31.19 -17.49
N VAL A 153 -5.64 -31.05 -16.63
CA VAL A 153 -5.67 -30.08 -15.53
C VAL A 153 -4.54 -30.34 -14.54
N ARG A 154 -4.38 -31.59 -14.07
CA ARG A 154 -3.31 -31.99 -13.15
C ARG A 154 -1.91 -31.83 -13.76
N ARG A 155 -1.76 -32.13 -15.06
CA ARG A 155 -0.52 -31.86 -15.81
C ARG A 155 -0.19 -30.37 -15.81
N GLY A 156 -1.19 -29.51 -16.03
CA GLY A 156 -1.05 -28.05 -15.96
C GLY A 156 -0.60 -27.58 -14.58
N GLU A 157 -1.20 -28.15 -13.52
CA GLU A 157 -0.82 -27.85 -12.14
C GLU A 157 0.64 -28.23 -11.86
N ALA A 158 1.07 -29.44 -12.26
CA ALA A 158 2.46 -29.87 -12.11
C ALA A 158 3.45 -28.95 -12.83
N LEU A 159 3.13 -28.53 -14.07
CA LEU A 159 3.94 -27.59 -14.84
C LEU A 159 4.03 -26.22 -14.17
N ARG A 160 2.94 -25.71 -13.64
CA ARG A 160 2.92 -24.44 -12.93
C ARG A 160 3.81 -24.46 -11.69
N VAL A 161 3.74 -25.53 -10.90
CA VAL A 161 4.59 -25.69 -9.71
C VAL A 161 6.08 -25.84 -10.07
N LEU A 162 6.38 -26.43 -11.23
CA LEU A 162 7.73 -26.48 -11.79
C LEU A 162 8.24 -25.15 -12.37
N GLY A 163 7.49 -24.05 -12.22
CA GLY A 163 7.88 -22.74 -12.75
C GLY A 163 7.72 -22.61 -14.28
N ARG A 164 6.87 -23.44 -14.90
CA ARG A 164 6.59 -23.46 -16.33
C ARG A 164 5.14 -23.06 -16.65
N PRO A 165 4.70 -21.84 -16.28
CA PRO A 165 3.30 -21.43 -16.41
C PRO A 165 2.83 -21.32 -17.88
N ALA A 166 3.71 -21.04 -18.83
CA ALA A 166 3.37 -21.01 -20.25
C ALA A 166 3.00 -22.42 -20.77
N ASP A 167 3.76 -23.44 -20.40
CA ASP A 167 3.45 -24.83 -20.76
C ASP A 167 2.20 -25.34 -20.02
N ALA A 168 1.97 -24.84 -18.79
CA ALA A 168 0.75 -25.13 -18.05
C ALA A 168 -0.48 -24.65 -18.82
N LEU A 169 -0.47 -23.42 -19.37
CA LEU A 169 -1.58 -22.90 -20.19
C LEU A 169 -1.89 -23.81 -21.38
N ILE A 170 -0.87 -24.31 -22.09
CA ILE A 170 -1.08 -25.24 -23.23
C ILE A 170 -1.86 -26.49 -22.77
N SER A 171 -1.50 -27.03 -21.62
CA SER A 171 -2.19 -28.22 -21.07
C SER A 171 -3.63 -27.90 -20.66
N ILE A 172 -3.84 -26.77 -20.01
CA ILE A 172 -5.16 -26.34 -19.53
C ILE A 172 -6.06 -25.96 -20.71
N GLU A 173 -5.53 -25.34 -21.76
CA GLU A 173 -6.28 -25.05 -22.99
C GLU A 173 -6.75 -26.34 -23.69
N ARG A 174 -5.96 -27.40 -23.65
CA ARG A 174 -6.41 -28.73 -24.11
C ARG A 174 -7.56 -29.29 -23.28
N ALA A 175 -7.50 -29.11 -21.95
CA ALA A 175 -8.63 -29.47 -21.08
C ALA A 175 -9.90 -28.70 -21.46
N LEU A 176 -9.79 -27.37 -21.64
CA LEU A 176 -10.92 -26.49 -22.00
C LEU A 176 -11.43 -26.69 -23.42
N GLN A 177 -10.62 -27.22 -24.35
CA GLN A 177 -11.09 -27.66 -25.68
C GLN A 177 -11.99 -28.89 -25.60
N ILE A 178 -11.78 -29.76 -24.60
CA ILE A 178 -12.60 -30.95 -24.37
C ILE A 178 -13.87 -30.58 -23.59
N ASP A 179 -13.70 -29.80 -22.49
CA ASP A 179 -14.80 -29.26 -21.69
C ASP A 179 -14.56 -27.79 -21.37
N ALA A 180 -15.22 -26.91 -22.10
CA ALA A 180 -15.08 -25.46 -21.96
C ALA A 180 -15.59 -24.91 -20.60
N HIS A 181 -16.37 -25.69 -19.88
CA HIS A 181 -16.97 -25.31 -18.61
C HIS A 181 -16.41 -26.07 -17.42
N ASP A 182 -15.27 -26.77 -17.58
CA ASP A 182 -14.61 -27.41 -16.45
C ASP A 182 -14.07 -26.34 -15.48
N ALA A 183 -14.63 -26.31 -14.26
CA ALA A 183 -14.30 -25.28 -13.26
C ALA A 183 -12.86 -25.39 -12.76
N ASP A 184 -12.29 -26.61 -12.69
CA ASP A 184 -10.91 -26.82 -12.26
C ASP A 184 -9.95 -26.32 -13.34
N ALA A 185 -10.23 -26.60 -14.61
CA ALA A 185 -9.46 -26.08 -15.73
C ALA A 185 -9.48 -24.54 -15.76
N LEU A 186 -10.65 -23.93 -15.58
CA LEU A 186 -10.78 -22.46 -15.50
C LEU A 186 -9.99 -21.88 -14.35
N ALA A 187 -10.06 -22.50 -13.16
CA ALA A 187 -9.28 -22.07 -11.99
C ALA A 187 -7.78 -22.18 -12.21
N GLN A 188 -7.29 -23.32 -12.75
CA GLN A 188 -5.89 -23.51 -13.04
C GLN A 188 -5.39 -22.58 -14.17
N ARG A 189 -6.23 -22.25 -15.15
CA ARG A 189 -5.94 -21.20 -16.14
C ARG A 189 -5.70 -19.86 -15.46
N GLY A 190 -6.56 -19.48 -14.50
CA GLY A 190 -6.40 -18.28 -13.70
C GLY A 190 -5.06 -18.26 -12.96
N HIS A 191 -4.70 -19.35 -12.29
CA HIS A 191 -3.42 -19.47 -11.59
C HIS A 191 -2.21 -19.36 -12.54
N ALA A 192 -2.25 -19.99 -13.72
CA ALA A 192 -1.19 -19.93 -14.69
C ALA A 192 -1.04 -18.51 -15.30
N LEU A 193 -2.15 -17.85 -15.62
CA LEU A 193 -2.18 -16.47 -16.12
C LEU A 193 -1.62 -15.49 -15.09
N ARG A 194 -2.00 -15.63 -13.80
CA ARG A 194 -1.45 -14.82 -12.72
C ARG A 194 0.08 -14.97 -12.63
N ALA A 195 0.59 -16.21 -12.72
CA ALA A 195 2.04 -16.45 -12.70
C ALA A 195 2.77 -15.84 -13.92
N LEU A 196 2.07 -15.54 -15.00
CA LEU A 196 2.59 -14.86 -16.21
C LEU A 196 2.38 -13.33 -16.17
N GLY A 197 1.86 -12.77 -15.06
CA GLY A 197 1.57 -11.34 -14.95
C GLY A 197 0.32 -10.88 -15.72
N ARG A 198 -0.51 -11.81 -16.22
CA ARG A 198 -1.77 -11.53 -16.97
C ARG A 198 -2.95 -11.50 -16.01
N GLY A 199 -2.90 -10.57 -15.05
CA GLY A 199 -3.79 -10.53 -13.90
C GLY A 199 -5.28 -10.35 -14.26
N ASP A 200 -5.65 -9.45 -15.18
CA ASP A 200 -7.05 -9.25 -15.57
C ASP A 200 -7.67 -10.50 -16.18
N GLU A 201 -6.91 -11.23 -17.01
CA GLU A 201 -7.36 -12.48 -17.58
C GLU A 201 -7.48 -13.57 -16.51
N ALA A 202 -6.60 -13.57 -15.51
CA ALA A 202 -6.70 -14.47 -14.37
C ALA A 202 -7.99 -14.24 -13.57
N VAL A 203 -8.30 -12.98 -13.24
CA VAL A 203 -9.55 -12.60 -12.55
C VAL A 203 -10.77 -13.03 -13.37
N HIS A 204 -10.74 -12.85 -14.69
CA HIS A 204 -11.83 -13.31 -15.56
C HIS A 204 -12.02 -14.83 -15.47
N CYS A 205 -10.94 -15.61 -15.50
CA CYS A 205 -11.00 -17.07 -15.39
C CYS A 205 -11.54 -17.52 -14.03
N PHE A 206 -11.12 -16.90 -12.91
CA PHE A 206 -11.67 -17.21 -11.59
C PHE A 206 -13.17 -16.88 -11.49
N ARG A 207 -13.61 -15.76 -12.09
CA ARG A 207 -15.03 -15.42 -12.15
C ARG A 207 -15.84 -16.43 -12.96
N LEU A 208 -15.34 -16.91 -14.09
CA LEU A 208 -15.98 -17.99 -14.86
C LEU A 208 -16.06 -19.28 -14.05
N ALA A 209 -14.98 -19.68 -13.36
CA ALA A 209 -14.99 -20.85 -12.48
C ALA A 209 -16.04 -20.70 -11.37
N MET A 210 -16.19 -19.50 -10.78
CA MET A 210 -17.23 -19.21 -9.78
C MET A 210 -18.66 -19.27 -10.36
N VAL A 211 -18.86 -18.94 -11.63
CA VAL A 211 -20.16 -19.09 -12.29
C VAL A 211 -20.53 -20.56 -12.41
N VAL A 212 -19.58 -21.42 -12.74
CA VAL A 212 -19.81 -22.86 -12.93
C VAL A 212 -19.96 -23.63 -11.61
N ARG A 213 -19.08 -23.41 -10.66
CA ARG A 213 -19.00 -24.19 -9.39
C ARG A 213 -19.65 -23.48 -8.20
N GLY A 214 -19.92 -22.19 -8.32
CA GLY A 214 -20.30 -21.32 -7.21
C GLY A 214 -19.09 -20.63 -6.58
N LYS A 215 -19.37 -19.65 -5.72
CA LYS A 215 -18.35 -18.88 -5.00
C LYS A 215 -17.85 -19.70 -3.80
N THR A 216 -16.90 -20.59 -4.05
CA THR A 216 -16.19 -21.31 -2.99
C THR A 216 -15.11 -20.40 -2.36
N ALA A 217 -14.75 -20.66 -1.10
CA ALA A 217 -13.71 -19.88 -0.41
C ALA A 217 -12.39 -19.88 -1.18
N GLU A 218 -11.98 -21.02 -1.74
CA GLU A 218 -10.77 -21.17 -2.54
C GLU A 218 -10.74 -20.29 -3.79
N LEU A 219 -11.83 -20.28 -4.57
CA LEU A 219 -11.93 -19.45 -5.78
C LEU A 219 -11.96 -17.96 -5.45
N VAL A 220 -12.65 -17.59 -4.38
CA VAL A 220 -12.73 -16.20 -3.91
C VAL A 220 -11.38 -15.74 -3.36
N TYR A 221 -10.67 -16.60 -2.62
CA TYR A 221 -9.30 -16.35 -2.19
C TYR A 221 -8.37 -16.07 -3.38
N ALA A 222 -8.38 -16.95 -4.38
CA ALA A 222 -7.54 -16.80 -5.56
C ALA A 222 -7.87 -15.53 -6.37
N CYS A 223 -9.15 -15.23 -6.54
CA CYS A 223 -9.62 -14.02 -7.22
C CYS A 223 -9.28 -12.75 -6.43
N GLY A 224 -9.51 -12.75 -5.12
CA GLY A 224 -9.20 -11.63 -4.23
C GLY A 224 -7.71 -11.30 -4.24
N HIS A 225 -6.86 -12.32 -4.18
CA HIS A 225 -5.41 -12.15 -4.27
C HIS A 225 -4.97 -11.55 -5.63
N ALA A 226 -5.52 -12.05 -6.74
CA ALA A 226 -5.26 -11.50 -8.06
C ALA A 226 -5.73 -10.04 -8.21
N LEU A 227 -6.86 -9.67 -7.61
CA LEU A 227 -7.38 -8.30 -7.62
C LEU A 227 -6.49 -7.36 -6.79
N ILE A 228 -5.96 -7.82 -5.66
CA ILE A 228 -5.00 -7.05 -4.85
C ILE A 228 -3.71 -6.81 -5.65
N GLU A 229 -3.17 -7.83 -6.32
CA GLU A 229 -1.98 -7.69 -7.17
C GLU A 229 -2.19 -6.69 -8.32
N LEU A 230 -3.42 -6.56 -8.80
CA LEU A 230 -3.82 -5.56 -9.81
C LEU A 230 -4.08 -4.16 -9.25
N GLY A 231 -3.89 -3.93 -7.95
CA GLY A 231 -4.21 -2.65 -7.32
C GLY A 231 -5.71 -2.37 -7.21
N ARG A 232 -6.55 -3.40 -7.15
CA ARG A 232 -8.02 -3.32 -7.06
C ARG A 232 -8.55 -3.89 -5.72
N PRO A 233 -8.08 -3.38 -4.57
CA PRO A 233 -8.43 -3.94 -3.26
C PRO A 233 -9.93 -3.78 -2.93
N ALA A 234 -10.61 -2.76 -3.44
CA ALA A 234 -12.05 -2.58 -3.23
C ALA A 234 -12.87 -3.71 -3.88
N ASP A 235 -12.52 -4.11 -5.10
CA ASP A 235 -13.17 -5.22 -5.80
C ASP A 235 -12.90 -6.56 -5.10
N ALA A 236 -11.67 -6.74 -4.58
CA ALA A 236 -11.31 -7.91 -3.78
C ALA A 236 -12.16 -7.99 -2.52
N LEU A 237 -12.26 -6.90 -1.78
CA LEU A 237 -13.04 -6.82 -0.54
C LEU A 237 -14.52 -7.14 -0.79
N ALA A 238 -15.13 -6.55 -1.83
CA ALA A 238 -16.53 -6.81 -2.18
C ALA A 238 -16.80 -8.30 -2.50
N CYS A 239 -15.87 -8.96 -3.20
CA CYS A 239 -15.98 -10.38 -3.51
C CYS A 239 -15.84 -11.27 -2.27
N ILE A 240 -14.91 -10.92 -1.37
CA ILE A 240 -14.62 -11.67 -0.14
C ILE A 240 -15.77 -11.52 0.85
N ASP A 241 -16.29 -10.31 1.05
CA ASP A 241 -17.34 -10.02 2.03
C ASP A 241 -18.61 -10.82 1.79
N GLU A 242 -18.97 -11.04 0.53
CA GLU A 242 -20.12 -11.88 0.19
C GLU A 242 -19.97 -13.31 0.71
N VAL A 243 -18.77 -13.88 0.69
CA VAL A 243 -18.52 -15.24 1.19
C VAL A 243 -18.37 -15.25 2.70
N LEU A 244 -17.72 -14.24 3.29
CA LEU A 244 -17.58 -14.09 4.72
C LEU A 244 -18.93 -13.91 5.44
N THR A 245 -20.00 -13.47 4.78
CA THR A 245 -21.35 -13.48 5.36
C THR A 245 -21.85 -14.89 5.66
N ARG A 246 -21.40 -15.91 4.90
CA ARG A 246 -21.78 -17.31 5.03
C ARG A 246 -20.74 -18.15 5.79
N MET A 247 -19.47 -17.77 5.66
CA MET A 247 -18.31 -18.42 6.26
C MET A 247 -17.48 -17.39 7.05
N PRO A 248 -18.02 -16.88 8.15
CA PRO A 248 -17.41 -15.72 8.83
C PRO A 248 -16.06 -16.01 9.49
N ASP A 249 -15.70 -17.26 9.72
CA ASP A 249 -14.47 -17.70 10.36
C ASP A 249 -13.50 -18.39 9.39
N ASP A 250 -13.63 -18.10 8.08
CA ASP A 250 -12.63 -18.54 7.11
C ASP A 250 -11.35 -17.71 7.26
N ALA A 251 -10.30 -18.32 7.81
CA ALA A 251 -9.05 -17.64 8.13
C ALA A 251 -8.32 -17.10 6.89
N GLN A 252 -8.41 -17.79 5.74
CA GLN A 252 -7.75 -17.36 4.52
C GLN A 252 -8.44 -16.12 3.93
N LEU A 253 -9.76 -16.11 3.90
CA LEU A 253 -10.53 -14.96 3.43
C LEU A 253 -10.39 -13.76 4.37
N LEU A 254 -10.39 -13.99 5.69
CA LEU A 254 -10.12 -12.93 6.68
C LEU A 254 -8.73 -12.32 6.44
N PHE A 255 -7.71 -13.14 6.24
CA PHE A 255 -6.35 -12.65 5.98
C PHE A 255 -6.28 -11.76 4.72
N VAL A 256 -6.81 -12.23 3.58
CA VAL A 256 -6.80 -11.45 2.34
C VAL A 256 -7.65 -10.18 2.48
N SER A 257 -8.75 -10.23 3.23
CA SER A 257 -9.55 -9.04 3.51
C SER A 257 -8.80 -8.02 4.37
N CYS A 258 -7.97 -8.47 5.33
CA CYS A 258 -7.10 -7.56 6.09
C CYS A 258 -6.10 -6.84 5.16
N VAL A 259 -5.49 -7.55 4.22
CA VAL A 259 -4.58 -6.92 3.23
C VAL A 259 -5.33 -5.88 2.39
N ALA A 260 -6.54 -6.21 1.91
CA ALA A 260 -7.34 -5.27 1.13
C ALA A 260 -7.76 -4.03 1.92
N LEU A 261 -8.16 -4.21 3.19
CA LEU A 261 -8.55 -3.11 4.09
C LEU A 261 -7.38 -2.19 4.45
N ASP A 262 -6.19 -2.77 4.64
CA ASP A 262 -4.95 -2.00 4.89
C ASP A 262 -4.61 -1.10 3.69
N LEU A 263 -4.66 -1.66 2.48
CA LEU A 263 -4.47 -0.91 1.23
C LEU A 263 -5.53 0.18 0.99
N LEU A 264 -6.74 -0.01 1.51
CA LEU A 264 -7.83 0.98 1.44
C LEU A 264 -7.80 1.98 2.61
N HIS A 265 -6.88 1.84 3.55
CA HIS A 265 -6.79 2.64 4.78
C HIS A 265 -8.07 2.63 5.63
N LEU A 266 -8.82 1.52 5.60
CA LEU A 266 -10.06 1.31 6.37
C LEU A 266 -9.73 0.72 7.74
N HIS A 267 -9.06 1.51 8.58
CA HIS A 267 -8.38 1.06 9.80
C HIS A 267 -9.30 0.45 10.85
N ASP A 268 -10.53 0.99 11.05
CA ASP A 268 -11.48 0.45 12.03
C ASP A 268 -11.95 -0.95 11.64
N GLU A 269 -12.21 -1.18 10.35
CA GLU A 269 -12.65 -2.49 9.87
C GLU A 269 -11.48 -3.48 9.82
N LEU A 270 -10.28 -3.01 9.45
CA LEU A 270 -9.06 -3.80 9.52
C LEU A 270 -8.80 -4.31 10.94
N LEU A 271 -8.95 -3.44 11.95
CA LEU A 271 -8.74 -3.83 13.35
C LEU A 271 -9.70 -4.96 13.76
N LYS A 272 -11.00 -4.83 13.44
CA LYS A 272 -12.01 -5.86 13.74
C LYS A 272 -11.68 -7.21 13.09
N ARG A 273 -11.24 -7.19 11.83
CA ARG A 273 -10.92 -8.43 11.10
C ARG A 273 -9.62 -9.07 11.58
N ALA A 274 -8.61 -8.25 11.86
CA ALA A 274 -7.37 -8.74 12.44
C ALA A 274 -7.61 -9.38 13.82
N ASP A 275 -8.40 -8.73 14.68
CA ASP A 275 -8.78 -9.29 16.00
C ASP A 275 -9.57 -10.61 15.85
N ARG A 276 -10.46 -10.72 14.85
CA ARG A 276 -11.17 -11.97 14.55
C ARG A 276 -10.22 -13.06 14.08
N LEU A 277 -9.30 -12.72 13.17
CA LEU A 277 -8.30 -13.69 12.70
C LEU A 277 -7.39 -14.16 13.83
N LEU A 278 -7.00 -13.29 14.76
CA LEU A 278 -6.23 -13.63 15.94
C LEU A 278 -7.00 -14.50 16.94
N ALA A 279 -8.32 -14.40 16.97
CA ALA A 279 -9.16 -15.30 17.77
C ALA A 279 -9.17 -16.74 17.22
N LEU A 280 -8.98 -16.91 15.90
CA LEU A 280 -8.89 -18.21 15.22
C LEU A 280 -7.46 -18.75 15.22
N ASP A 281 -6.49 -17.89 14.97
CA ASP A 281 -5.06 -18.23 14.91
C ASP A 281 -4.23 -17.15 15.60
N ARG A 282 -3.86 -17.39 16.85
CA ARG A 282 -3.04 -16.49 17.67
C ARG A 282 -1.58 -16.38 17.18
N ASP A 283 -1.13 -17.32 16.38
CA ASP A 283 0.25 -17.36 15.90
C ASP A 283 0.40 -16.73 14.51
N SER A 284 -0.67 -16.23 13.94
CA SER A 284 -0.65 -15.52 12.66
C SER A 284 0.12 -14.19 12.73
N VAL A 285 1.36 -14.19 12.22
CA VAL A 285 2.20 -12.98 12.12
C VAL A 285 1.50 -11.89 11.31
N GLY A 286 0.89 -12.26 10.18
CA GLY A 286 0.18 -11.31 9.33
C GLY A 286 -1.03 -10.66 10.01
N ALA A 287 -1.72 -11.38 10.91
CA ALA A 287 -2.83 -10.81 11.67
C ALA A 287 -2.33 -9.81 12.73
N TRP A 288 -1.24 -10.10 13.43
CA TRP A 288 -0.60 -9.17 14.36
C TRP A 288 -0.07 -7.93 13.65
N LEU A 289 0.55 -8.09 12.48
CA LEU A 289 1.00 -6.98 11.63
C LEU A 289 -0.18 -6.12 11.18
N GLY A 290 -1.25 -6.73 10.66
CA GLY A 290 -2.46 -6.00 10.26
C GLY A 290 -3.12 -5.26 11.42
N ARG A 291 -3.15 -5.87 12.62
CA ARG A 291 -3.62 -5.21 13.85
C ARG A 291 -2.77 -3.99 14.20
N GLY A 292 -1.45 -4.13 14.11
CA GLY A 292 -0.50 -3.04 14.33
C GLY A 292 -0.70 -1.89 13.33
N ASN A 293 -0.86 -2.20 12.06
CA ASN A 293 -1.12 -1.21 11.00
C ASN A 293 -2.44 -0.47 11.22
N ALA A 294 -3.50 -1.19 11.58
CA ALA A 294 -4.79 -0.59 11.92
C ALA A 294 -4.68 0.40 13.08
N LEU A 295 -4.04 -0.02 14.18
CA LEU A 295 -3.85 0.79 15.37
C LEU A 295 -2.95 2.02 15.10
N LEU A 296 -1.92 1.86 14.26
CA LEU A 296 -1.08 2.95 13.80
C LEU A 296 -1.89 4.00 13.02
N GLY A 297 -2.73 3.55 12.08
CA GLY A 297 -3.62 4.41 11.33
C GLY A 297 -4.67 5.11 12.19
N LEU A 298 -5.15 4.45 13.25
CA LEU A 298 -6.04 5.01 14.27
C LEU A 298 -5.31 5.87 15.33
N ARG A 299 -4.00 6.08 15.20
CA ARG A 299 -3.11 6.82 16.11
C ARG A 299 -3.02 6.28 17.52
N ARG A 300 -3.33 5.02 17.71
CA ARG A 300 -3.19 4.28 18.97
C ARG A 300 -1.79 3.68 19.06
N HIS A 301 -0.77 4.56 19.08
CA HIS A 301 0.65 4.18 18.88
C HIS A 301 1.15 3.17 19.92
N ASP A 302 0.81 3.32 21.21
CA ASP A 302 1.21 2.36 22.26
C ASP A 302 0.68 0.96 22.01
N GLU A 303 -0.55 0.85 21.50
CA GLU A 303 -1.16 -0.44 21.20
C GLU A 303 -0.61 -1.02 19.89
N ALA A 304 -0.26 -0.16 18.92
CA ALA A 304 0.40 -0.58 17.70
C ALA A 304 1.77 -1.21 18.00
N VAL A 305 2.57 -0.57 18.87
CA VAL A 305 3.86 -1.12 19.31
C VAL A 305 3.69 -2.50 19.90
N ARG A 306 2.73 -2.69 20.82
CA ARG A 306 2.45 -4.01 21.41
C ARG A 306 2.04 -5.06 20.37
N ALA A 307 1.27 -4.67 19.36
CA ALA A 307 0.88 -5.60 18.28
C ALA A 307 2.08 -6.00 17.41
N TYR A 308 2.98 -5.06 17.10
CA TYR A 308 4.22 -5.37 16.40
C TYR A 308 5.18 -6.21 17.24
N ASP A 309 5.25 -6.00 18.56
CA ASP A 309 6.03 -6.86 19.45
C ASP A 309 5.56 -8.31 19.40
N GLU A 310 4.25 -8.55 19.36
CA GLU A 310 3.67 -9.88 19.20
C GLU A 310 3.99 -10.50 17.83
N ALA A 311 3.99 -9.69 16.75
CA ALA A 311 4.44 -10.14 15.43
C ALA A 311 5.92 -10.55 15.46
N LEU A 312 6.77 -9.71 16.06
CA LEU A 312 8.22 -9.92 16.15
C LEU A 312 8.60 -11.05 17.10
N ALA A 313 7.81 -11.33 18.12
CA ALA A 313 8.03 -12.49 18.98
C ALA A 313 7.90 -13.82 18.20
N ARG A 314 7.08 -13.84 17.14
CA ARG A 314 6.87 -14.98 16.24
C ARG A 314 7.80 -14.99 15.04
N ALA A 315 8.08 -13.80 14.49
CA ALA A 315 8.98 -13.61 13.36
C ALA A 315 9.97 -12.46 13.64
N PRO A 316 11.08 -12.71 14.39
CA PRO A 316 11.99 -11.67 14.84
C PRO A 316 12.68 -10.87 13.73
N GLY A 317 12.66 -11.39 12.51
CA GLY A 317 13.24 -10.75 11.33
C GLY A 317 12.17 -10.18 10.37
N ASP A 318 10.90 -10.08 10.78
CA ASP A 318 9.88 -9.49 9.92
C ASP A 318 10.14 -7.99 9.72
N PHE A 319 10.46 -7.66 8.49
CA PHE A 319 10.90 -6.33 8.11
C PHE A 319 9.80 -5.27 8.29
N ASP A 320 8.57 -5.56 7.89
CA ASP A 320 7.47 -4.59 7.96
C ASP A 320 7.10 -4.32 9.42
N ALA A 321 7.13 -5.35 10.28
CA ALA A 321 6.90 -5.19 11.71
C ALA A 321 7.98 -4.31 12.37
N LEU A 322 9.27 -4.55 12.06
CA LEU A 322 10.39 -3.73 12.57
C LEU A 322 10.28 -2.27 12.13
N ARG A 323 10.10 -2.05 10.83
CA ARG A 323 9.95 -0.71 10.25
C ARG A 323 8.76 0.06 10.87
N ASN A 324 7.60 -0.58 10.94
CA ASN A 324 6.38 0.06 11.43
C ASN A 324 6.43 0.29 12.93
N ARG A 325 7.02 -0.65 13.72
CA ARG A 325 7.25 -0.47 15.15
C ARG A 325 8.18 0.71 15.42
N ALA A 326 9.30 0.79 14.71
CA ALA A 326 10.24 1.90 14.82
C ALA A 326 9.57 3.25 14.53
N GLY A 327 8.69 3.32 13.52
CA GLY A 327 7.89 4.48 13.22
C GLY A 327 6.92 4.88 14.35
N ALA A 328 6.25 3.90 14.95
CA ALA A 328 5.35 4.12 16.08
C ALA A 328 6.10 4.60 17.34
N LEU A 329 7.21 3.95 17.69
CA LEU A 329 8.09 4.33 18.83
C LEU A 329 8.64 5.75 18.68
N ARG A 330 9.06 6.13 17.46
CA ARG A 330 9.52 7.48 17.18
C ARG A 330 8.43 8.53 17.41
N THR A 331 7.18 8.22 17.05
CA THR A 331 6.04 9.12 17.26
C THR A 331 5.73 9.27 18.77
N LEU A 332 5.94 8.22 19.56
CA LEU A 332 5.81 8.24 21.02
C LEU A 332 6.98 8.94 21.72
N GLY A 333 8.07 9.19 21.01
CA GLY A 333 9.29 9.78 21.59
C GLY A 333 10.23 8.76 22.22
N ALA A 334 10.00 7.48 22.06
CA ALA A 334 10.89 6.39 22.50
C ALA A 334 12.06 6.20 21.52
N CYS A 335 12.92 7.23 21.37
CA CYS A 335 13.95 7.28 20.31
C CYS A 335 14.98 6.14 20.40
N GLU A 336 15.35 5.68 21.61
CA GLU A 336 16.36 4.62 21.75
C GLU A 336 15.85 3.28 21.20
N ASP A 337 14.61 2.90 21.49
CA ASP A 337 14.01 1.67 20.96
C ASP A 337 13.82 1.74 19.44
N ALA A 338 13.43 2.91 18.92
CA ALA A 338 13.31 3.12 17.48
C ALA A 338 14.64 2.93 16.75
N LEU A 339 15.74 3.46 17.30
CA LEU A 339 17.08 3.28 16.72
C LEU A 339 17.49 1.80 16.69
N ALA A 340 17.25 1.05 17.77
CA ALA A 340 17.54 -0.38 17.82
C ALA A 340 16.71 -1.18 16.78
N ASP A 341 15.49 -0.77 16.51
CA ASP A 341 14.67 -1.41 15.48
C ASP A 341 15.13 -1.05 14.07
N TYR A 342 15.61 0.16 13.85
CA TYR A 342 16.22 0.52 12.56
C TYR A 342 17.53 -0.24 12.32
N ASP A 343 18.37 -0.47 13.35
CA ASP A 343 19.57 -1.31 13.22
C ASP A 343 19.22 -2.77 12.88
N ARG A 344 18.19 -3.33 13.50
CA ARG A 344 17.69 -4.68 13.12
C ARG A 344 17.18 -4.71 11.68
N ALA A 345 16.40 -3.70 11.29
CA ALA A 345 15.92 -3.58 9.92
C ALA A 345 17.08 -3.51 8.91
N LEU A 346 18.16 -2.77 9.23
CA LEU A 346 19.35 -2.73 8.39
C LEU A 346 19.98 -4.10 8.20
N ALA A 347 20.14 -4.88 9.28
CA ALA A 347 20.67 -6.23 9.19
C ALA A 347 19.80 -7.15 8.32
N ASP A 348 18.49 -6.98 8.35
CA ASP A 348 17.56 -7.73 7.50
C ASP A 348 17.60 -7.30 6.05
N TYR A 349 17.76 -6.00 5.77
CA TYR A 349 18.00 -5.52 4.41
C TYR A 349 19.30 -6.08 3.83
N ASP A 350 20.39 -6.10 4.62
CA ASP A 350 21.64 -6.66 4.15
C ASP A 350 21.52 -8.16 3.84
N ARG A 351 20.76 -8.92 4.64
CA ARG A 351 20.42 -10.33 4.37
C ARG A 351 19.60 -10.50 3.09
N ALA A 352 18.60 -9.64 2.90
CA ALA A 352 17.76 -9.67 1.71
C ALA A 352 18.55 -9.37 0.43
N LEU A 353 19.45 -8.38 0.50
CA LEU A 353 20.35 -8.02 -0.61
C LEU A 353 21.36 -9.13 -0.91
N ALA A 354 21.89 -9.79 0.10
CA ALA A 354 22.80 -10.94 -0.08
C ALA A 354 22.10 -12.13 -0.77
N ALA A 355 20.80 -12.34 -0.47
CA ALA A 355 20.03 -13.46 -1.02
C ALA A 355 19.50 -13.21 -2.44
N ARG A 356 19.12 -11.96 -2.77
CA ARG A 356 18.41 -11.62 -4.02
C ARG A 356 19.16 -10.65 -4.93
N GLY A 357 20.31 -10.13 -4.50
CA GLY A 357 21.06 -9.11 -5.22
C GLY A 357 20.49 -7.70 -5.04
N PRO A 358 21.05 -6.70 -5.74
CA PRO A 358 20.66 -5.31 -5.61
C PRO A 358 19.20 -5.07 -6.01
N HIS A 359 18.40 -4.55 -5.09
CA HIS A 359 17.00 -4.21 -5.32
C HIS A 359 16.75 -2.77 -4.86
N ALA A 360 16.25 -1.91 -5.76
CA ALA A 360 16.16 -0.47 -5.53
C ALA A 360 15.35 -0.10 -4.27
N GLU A 361 14.22 -0.76 -4.03
CA GLU A 361 13.37 -0.50 -2.87
C GLU A 361 14.07 -0.85 -1.55
N VAL A 362 14.70 -2.04 -1.48
CA VAL A 362 15.44 -2.47 -0.28
C VAL A 362 16.59 -1.51 0.02
N LEU A 363 17.31 -1.08 -1.01
CA LEU A 363 18.42 -0.13 -0.87
C LEU A 363 17.95 1.28 -0.46
N CYS A 364 16.83 1.76 -0.98
CA CYS A 364 16.23 3.03 -0.55
C CYS A 364 15.77 2.98 0.92
N ASN A 365 15.10 1.91 1.31
CA ASN A 365 14.65 1.74 2.70
C ASN A 365 15.83 1.64 3.66
N ARG A 366 16.91 0.95 3.26
CA ARG A 366 18.18 0.93 3.99
C ARG A 366 18.77 2.33 4.15
N ALA A 367 18.76 3.13 3.09
CA ALA A 367 19.25 4.50 3.14
C ALA A 367 18.45 5.38 4.10
N ILE A 368 17.12 5.23 4.11
CA ILE A 368 16.25 5.96 5.04
C ILE A 368 16.55 5.57 6.49
N ALA A 369 16.70 4.27 6.78
CA ALA A 369 17.08 3.82 8.13
C ALA A 369 18.43 4.38 8.55
N GLN A 370 19.42 4.40 7.65
CA GLN A 370 20.75 5.00 7.90
C GLN A 370 20.68 6.51 8.16
N GLN A 371 19.82 7.25 7.44
CA GLN A 371 19.57 8.67 7.71
C GLN A 371 19.02 8.91 9.11
N LEU A 372 18.06 8.09 9.54
CA LEU A 372 17.44 8.19 10.87
C LEU A 372 18.44 7.88 11.99
N LEU A 373 19.44 7.05 11.71
CA LEU A 373 20.58 6.76 12.61
C LEU A 373 21.70 7.81 12.53
N GLY A 374 21.57 8.87 11.72
CA GLY A 374 22.59 9.88 11.50
C GLY A 374 23.80 9.40 10.65
N ARG A 375 23.69 8.22 10.01
CA ARG A 375 24.74 7.62 9.16
C ARG A 375 24.62 8.13 7.73
N TYR A 376 24.84 9.44 7.53
CA TYR A 376 24.49 10.14 6.27
C TYR A 376 25.32 9.67 5.06
N ASP A 377 26.62 9.38 5.25
CA ASP A 377 27.48 8.88 4.17
C ASP A 377 27.07 7.47 3.72
N ASP A 378 26.73 6.60 4.68
CA ASP A 378 26.21 5.26 4.38
C ASP A 378 24.86 5.34 3.62
N ALA A 379 24.01 6.31 4.00
CA ALA A 379 22.74 6.54 3.32
C ALA A 379 22.95 6.96 1.87
N LEU A 380 23.90 7.87 1.60
CA LEU A 380 24.26 8.26 0.23
C LEU A 380 24.80 7.07 -0.57
N ALA A 381 25.63 6.23 0.02
CA ALA A 381 26.13 5.00 -0.63
C ALA A 381 24.99 4.04 -0.98
N SER A 382 24.00 3.89 -0.08
CA SER A 382 22.80 3.07 -0.34
C SER A 382 21.92 3.66 -1.45
N TYR A 383 21.72 4.98 -1.49
CA TYR A 383 21.02 5.64 -2.60
C TYR A 383 21.78 5.50 -3.92
N ALA A 384 23.11 5.56 -3.92
CA ALA A 384 23.91 5.33 -5.12
C ALA A 384 23.73 3.90 -5.65
N ALA A 385 23.75 2.91 -4.77
CA ALA A 385 23.45 1.52 -5.14
C ALA A 385 22.01 1.35 -5.66
N ALA A 386 21.03 2.00 -5.05
CA ALA A 386 19.63 1.99 -5.52
C ALA A 386 19.50 2.65 -6.92
N ALA A 387 20.19 3.76 -7.15
CA ALA A 387 20.20 4.45 -8.43
C ALA A 387 20.84 3.61 -9.57
N ALA A 388 21.73 2.70 -9.23
CA ALA A 388 22.38 1.77 -10.15
C ALA A 388 21.61 0.47 -10.35
N ALA A 389 20.61 0.17 -9.50
CA ALA A 389 19.86 -1.07 -9.57
C ALA A 389 18.98 -1.15 -10.84
N PRO A 390 18.74 -2.34 -11.39
CA PRO A 390 17.85 -2.50 -12.53
C PRO A 390 16.42 -2.09 -12.16
N GLY A 391 15.71 -1.45 -13.09
CA GLY A 391 14.30 -1.10 -12.94
C GLY A 391 13.49 -1.67 -14.09
N SER A 392 12.57 -2.59 -13.80
CA SER A 392 11.72 -3.27 -14.77
C SER A 392 10.25 -2.91 -14.65
N THR A 393 9.81 -2.44 -13.49
CA THR A 393 8.43 -2.01 -13.22
C THR A 393 8.33 -0.51 -13.01
N ALA A 394 7.13 0.06 -13.18
CA ALA A 394 6.87 1.47 -12.91
C ALA A 394 7.24 1.87 -11.47
N GLN A 395 6.95 0.99 -10.50
CA GLN A 395 7.28 1.22 -9.10
C GLN A 395 8.79 1.23 -8.85
N GLU A 396 9.55 0.26 -9.40
CA GLU A 396 11.02 0.21 -9.27
C GLU A 396 11.68 1.44 -9.89
N LEU A 397 11.19 1.87 -11.05
CA LEU A 397 11.65 3.10 -11.72
C LEU A 397 11.38 4.34 -10.87
N CYS A 398 10.21 4.45 -10.24
CA CYS A 398 9.91 5.55 -9.31
C CYS A 398 10.86 5.55 -8.11
N THR A 399 11.11 4.39 -7.51
CA THR A 399 12.01 4.25 -6.37
C THR A 399 13.44 4.64 -6.74
N ARG A 400 13.91 4.22 -7.91
CA ARG A 400 15.20 4.59 -8.46
C ARG A 400 15.30 6.10 -8.73
N ALA A 401 14.24 6.71 -9.25
CA ALA A 401 14.15 8.14 -9.47
C ALA A 401 14.28 8.93 -8.14
N VAL A 402 13.61 8.47 -7.08
CA VAL A 402 13.74 9.07 -5.74
C VAL A 402 15.19 8.96 -5.23
N ALA A 403 15.85 7.81 -5.39
CA ALA A 403 17.26 7.66 -5.04
C ALA A 403 18.15 8.67 -5.80
N ARG A 404 17.92 8.85 -7.09
CA ARG A 404 18.63 9.85 -7.92
C ARG A 404 18.41 11.27 -7.44
N GLN A 405 17.18 11.62 -7.03
CA GLN A 405 16.90 12.94 -6.44
C GLN A 405 17.72 13.18 -5.15
N GLN A 406 17.85 12.19 -4.28
CA GLN A 406 18.67 12.29 -3.05
C GLN A 406 20.15 12.51 -3.37
N LEU A 407 20.63 12.01 -4.51
CA LEU A 407 21.99 12.22 -5.00
C LEU A 407 22.16 13.56 -5.76
N GLY A 408 21.05 14.26 -6.06
CA GLY A 408 21.07 15.48 -6.90
C GLY A 408 21.06 15.21 -8.41
N ASP A 409 20.91 13.96 -8.85
CA ASP A 409 20.74 13.59 -10.26
C ASP A 409 19.28 13.77 -10.69
N TYR A 410 18.85 15.03 -10.80
CA TYR A 410 17.46 15.34 -11.19
C TYR A 410 17.17 15.02 -12.66
N ALA A 411 18.17 15.07 -13.54
CA ALA A 411 18.00 14.69 -14.94
C ALA A 411 17.73 13.20 -15.08
N GLY A 412 18.49 12.36 -14.40
CA GLY A 412 18.26 10.93 -14.33
C GLY A 412 16.92 10.58 -13.65
N ALA A 413 16.54 11.31 -12.61
CA ALA A 413 15.26 11.12 -11.94
C ALA A 413 14.07 11.40 -12.88
N LEU A 414 14.11 12.50 -13.63
CA LEU A 414 13.09 12.83 -14.62
C LEU A 414 12.99 11.79 -15.74
N ALA A 415 14.13 11.24 -16.20
CA ALA A 415 14.15 10.17 -17.19
C ALA A 415 13.45 8.90 -16.66
N ASP A 416 13.70 8.55 -15.40
CA ASP A 416 13.07 7.39 -14.75
C ASP A 416 11.57 7.60 -14.50
N PHE A 417 11.13 8.76 -14.04
CA PHE A 417 9.71 9.08 -13.90
C PHE A 417 8.97 9.02 -15.24
N ALA A 418 9.59 9.60 -16.29
CA ALA A 418 9.02 9.52 -17.63
C ALA A 418 8.95 8.09 -18.17
N LEU A 419 9.94 7.24 -17.84
CA LEU A 419 9.91 5.82 -18.19
C LEU A 419 8.83 5.08 -17.39
N ALA A 420 8.69 5.33 -16.10
CA ALA A 420 7.64 4.77 -15.26
C ALA A 420 6.24 5.10 -15.80
N CYS A 421 6.00 6.36 -16.20
CA CYS A 421 4.74 6.78 -16.83
C CYS A 421 4.48 6.12 -18.20
N ARG A 422 5.53 5.73 -18.95
CA ARG A 422 5.36 4.95 -20.18
C ARG A 422 5.00 3.49 -19.90
N HIS A 423 5.57 2.90 -18.85
CA HIS A 423 5.23 1.54 -18.41
C HIS A 423 3.80 1.44 -17.87
N ASP A 424 3.40 2.42 -17.08
CA ASP A 424 2.04 2.54 -16.54
C ASP A 424 1.58 4.01 -16.58
N PRO A 425 0.82 4.41 -17.62
CA PRO A 425 0.30 5.77 -17.77
C PRO A 425 -0.62 6.23 -16.62
N ASN A 426 -1.19 5.28 -15.87
CA ASN A 426 -2.09 5.56 -14.73
C ASN A 426 -1.38 5.51 -13.38
N HIS A 427 -0.07 5.30 -13.36
CA HIS A 427 0.71 5.25 -12.12
C HIS A 427 0.72 6.62 -11.42
N GLY A 428 -0.17 6.83 -10.46
CA GLY A 428 -0.41 8.12 -9.81
C GLY A 428 0.84 8.71 -9.16
N ILE A 429 1.65 7.88 -8.49
CA ILE A 429 2.91 8.32 -7.85
C ILE A 429 3.91 8.83 -8.89
N ALA A 430 4.12 8.10 -10.00
CA ALA A 430 5.05 8.51 -11.04
C ALA A 430 4.67 9.88 -11.63
N ARG A 431 3.40 10.05 -11.98
CA ARG A 431 2.88 11.29 -12.57
C ARG A 431 3.05 12.49 -11.63
N ARG A 432 2.73 12.31 -10.34
CA ARG A 432 2.91 13.38 -9.34
C ARG A 432 4.39 13.70 -9.12
N SER A 433 5.22 12.67 -9.00
CA SER A 433 6.66 12.85 -8.77
C SER A 433 7.37 13.50 -9.97
N ASP A 434 6.98 13.16 -11.22
CA ASP A 434 7.47 13.85 -12.41
C ASP A 434 7.08 15.34 -12.38
N ALA A 435 5.81 15.66 -12.08
CA ALA A 435 5.36 17.05 -11.95
C ALA A 435 6.16 17.82 -10.89
N PHE A 436 6.33 17.23 -9.70
CA PHE A 436 7.11 17.83 -8.61
C PHE A 436 8.58 18.04 -8.98
N CYS A 437 9.21 17.04 -9.59
CA CYS A 437 10.62 17.13 -10.01
C CYS A 437 10.82 18.24 -11.05
N ARG A 438 9.90 18.39 -12.01
CA ARG A 438 9.94 19.47 -13.00
C ARG A 438 9.76 20.83 -12.37
N LEU A 439 8.79 21.00 -11.47
CA LEU A 439 8.61 22.25 -10.74
C LEU A 439 9.85 22.58 -9.91
N LEU A 440 10.43 21.59 -9.24
CA LEU A 440 11.66 21.74 -8.43
C LEU A 440 12.86 22.17 -9.26
N THR A 441 12.97 21.69 -10.49
CA THR A 441 14.05 22.04 -11.43
C THR A 441 13.75 23.32 -12.25
N GLY A 442 12.59 23.96 -12.04
CA GLY A 442 12.21 25.22 -12.69
C GLY A 442 11.47 25.06 -14.02
N ASP A 443 11.19 23.83 -14.50
CA ASP A 443 10.31 23.59 -15.66
C ASP A 443 8.84 23.79 -15.25
N PHE A 444 8.47 25.03 -14.98
CA PHE A 444 7.13 25.38 -14.52
C PHE A 444 6.05 25.12 -15.59
N ALA A 445 6.36 25.33 -16.86
CA ALA A 445 5.38 25.15 -17.93
C ALA A 445 4.90 23.69 -18.02
N THR A 446 5.81 22.73 -18.02
CA THR A 446 5.46 21.31 -18.03
C THR A 446 4.96 20.86 -16.65
N GLY A 447 5.62 21.30 -15.57
CA GLY A 447 5.31 20.92 -14.22
C GLY A 447 3.88 21.26 -13.81
N TRP A 448 3.40 22.49 -14.05
CA TRP A 448 2.02 22.89 -13.75
C TRP A 448 1.00 22.08 -14.53
N ARG A 449 1.25 21.83 -15.80
CA ARG A 449 0.35 21.02 -16.65
C ARG A 449 0.24 19.59 -16.11
N LEU A 450 1.35 18.98 -15.72
CA LEU A 450 1.35 17.63 -15.15
C LEU A 450 0.77 17.60 -13.73
N HIS A 451 0.88 18.70 -12.97
CA HIS A 451 0.32 18.81 -11.63
C HIS A 451 -1.22 18.71 -11.61
N GLU A 452 -1.89 19.06 -12.71
CA GLU A 452 -3.35 18.88 -12.85
C GLU A 452 -3.76 17.41 -12.81
N ALA A 453 -2.86 16.46 -13.09
CA ALA A 453 -3.11 15.02 -12.93
C ALA A 453 -3.35 14.57 -11.47
N ARG A 454 -3.16 15.45 -10.48
CA ARG A 454 -3.50 15.15 -9.07
C ARG A 454 -4.98 14.82 -8.85
N TRP A 455 -5.84 15.23 -9.78
CA TRP A 455 -7.27 14.94 -9.75
C TRP A 455 -7.63 13.54 -10.25
N ASP A 456 -6.72 12.87 -10.95
CA ASP A 456 -6.95 11.58 -11.60
C ASP A 456 -6.41 10.40 -10.77
N ALA A 457 -5.72 10.69 -9.66
CA ALA A 457 -5.10 9.67 -8.82
C ALA A 457 -6.12 9.04 -7.89
N ALA A 458 -6.30 7.72 -7.97
CA ALA A 458 -7.24 6.95 -7.17
C ALA A 458 -6.90 6.92 -5.66
N ASP A 459 -5.68 7.25 -5.29
CA ASP A 459 -5.13 7.23 -3.93
C ASP A 459 -5.23 8.57 -3.19
N VAL A 460 -5.84 9.59 -3.81
CA VAL A 460 -5.93 10.92 -3.23
C VAL A 460 -7.35 11.19 -2.74
N THR A 461 -7.47 11.56 -1.47
CA THR A 461 -8.73 12.02 -0.84
C THR A 461 -9.20 13.40 -1.31
N LEU A 462 -8.61 13.91 -2.40
CA LEU A 462 -9.00 15.18 -3.02
C LEU A 462 -10.30 14.99 -3.78
N HIS A 463 -11.38 15.59 -3.28
CA HIS A 463 -12.65 15.61 -3.99
C HIS A 463 -12.74 16.84 -4.89
N ARG A 464 -13.10 16.64 -6.16
CA ARG A 464 -13.44 17.76 -7.08
C ARG A 464 -14.66 18.50 -6.54
N ARG A 465 -14.42 19.61 -5.84
CA ARG A 465 -15.47 20.51 -5.37
C ARG A 465 -15.99 21.35 -6.53
N HIS A 466 -17.25 21.73 -6.46
CA HIS A 466 -17.87 22.64 -7.42
C HIS A 466 -17.94 22.15 -8.88
N ALA A 467 -17.89 20.84 -9.13
CA ALA A 467 -17.91 20.23 -10.47
C ALA A 467 -19.18 20.54 -11.29
N SER A 468 -20.21 21.13 -10.68
CA SER A 468 -21.41 21.61 -11.39
C SER A 468 -21.19 22.90 -12.21
N ARG A 469 -20.04 23.57 -12.04
CA ARG A 469 -19.65 24.74 -12.79
C ARG A 469 -18.31 24.50 -13.50
N PRO A 470 -18.03 25.19 -14.63
CA PRO A 470 -16.77 25.00 -15.34
C PRO A 470 -15.57 25.52 -14.52
N GLN A 471 -14.48 24.71 -14.51
CA GLN A 471 -13.20 25.16 -13.96
C GLN A 471 -12.56 26.16 -14.91
N TRP A 472 -12.06 27.27 -14.38
CA TRP A 472 -11.27 28.22 -15.15
C TRP A 472 -9.84 27.72 -15.30
N THR A 473 -9.40 27.54 -16.56
CA THR A 473 -8.08 27.04 -16.95
C THR A 473 -7.20 28.12 -17.59
N GLY A 474 -7.64 29.38 -17.54
CA GLY A 474 -6.91 30.51 -18.10
C GLY A 474 -7.39 31.00 -19.48
N ASP A 475 -8.18 30.23 -20.19
CA ASP A 475 -8.61 30.52 -21.57
C ASP A 475 -9.88 31.39 -21.61
N ALA A 476 -10.79 31.24 -20.68
CA ALA A 476 -12.03 32.01 -20.64
C ALA A 476 -11.79 33.42 -20.07
N PRO A 477 -12.40 34.47 -20.66
CA PRO A 477 -12.29 35.84 -20.16
C PRO A 477 -12.95 35.95 -18.78
N LEU A 478 -12.34 36.71 -17.86
CA LEU A 478 -12.81 36.91 -16.48
C LEU A 478 -13.66 38.20 -16.31
N ALA A 479 -13.57 39.14 -17.28
CA ALA A 479 -14.24 40.42 -17.19
C ALA A 479 -15.76 40.25 -16.96
N GLY A 480 -16.27 40.83 -15.89
CA GLY A 480 -17.69 40.80 -15.51
C GLY A 480 -18.19 39.46 -14.96
N ARG A 481 -17.29 38.48 -14.72
CA ARG A 481 -17.64 37.16 -14.16
C ARG A 481 -17.26 37.03 -12.69
N THR A 482 -18.01 36.24 -11.96
CA THR A 482 -17.66 35.85 -10.59
C THR A 482 -16.83 34.58 -10.64
N LEU A 483 -15.58 34.66 -10.14
CA LEU A 483 -14.65 33.56 -10.02
C LEU A 483 -14.56 33.11 -8.56
N LEU A 484 -14.92 31.85 -8.28
CA LEU A 484 -14.73 31.21 -6.98
C LEU A 484 -13.37 30.55 -6.93
N LEU A 485 -12.46 31.05 -6.08
CA LEU A 485 -11.21 30.40 -5.72
C LEU A 485 -11.42 29.54 -4.50
N HIS A 486 -11.01 28.27 -4.52
CA HIS A 486 -11.21 27.41 -3.36
C HIS A 486 -9.92 26.70 -2.93
N ALA A 487 -9.74 26.60 -1.62
CA ALA A 487 -8.66 25.86 -1.02
C ALA A 487 -8.88 24.35 -1.23
N GLU A 488 -7.81 23.60 -1.47
CA GLU A 488 -7.84 22.14 -1.70
C GLU A 488 -6.91 21.36 -0.76
N GLN A 489 -5.86 21.98 -0.27
CA GLN A 489 -4.83 21.35 0.58
C GLN A 489 -4.56 22.17 1.85
N GLY A 490 -3.30 22.23 2.28
CA GLY A 490 -2.88 22.85 3.53
C GLY A 490 -3.05 24.38 3.59
N PHE A 491 -2.91 24.91 4.81
CA PHE A 491 -2.92 26.35 5.01
C PHE A 491 -1.80 27.08 4.27
N GLY A 492 -0.61 26.45 4.15
CA GLY A 492 0.52 27.00 3.42
C GLY A 492 0.20 27.24 1.94
N ASP A 493 -0.44 26.27 1.30
CA ASP A 493 -0.87 26.37 -0.10
C ASP A 493 -1.88 27.52 -0.29
N THR A 494 -2.85 27.59 0.61
CA THR A 494 -3.85 28.67 0.57
C THR A 494 -3.20 30.03 0.74
N LEU A 495 -2.30 30.19 1.72
CA LEU A 495 -1.55 31.44 1.95
C LEU A 495 -0.66 31.82 0.77
N GLN A 496 -0.04 30.86 0.10
CA GLN A 496 0.81 31.14 -1.05
C GLN A 496 0.01 31.55 -2.28
N PHE A 497 -1.01 30.76 -2.64
CA PHE A 497 -1.69 30.91 -3.92
C PHE A 497 -2.86 31.88 -3.88
N CYS A 498 -3.32 32.34 -2.70
CA CYS A 498 -4.32 33.41 -2.61
C CYS A 498 -3.86 34.72 -3.30
N ARG A 499 -2.54 34.94 -3.44
CA ARG A 499 -1.97 36.11 -4.17
C ARG A 499 -2.49 36.26 -5.60
N TYR A 500 -2.87 35.17 -6.26
CA TYR A 500 -3.46 35.18 -7.59
C TYR A 500 -4.86 35.81 -7.63
N ALA A 501 -5.53 35.97 -6.48
CA ALA A 501 -6.83 36.65 -6.39
C ALA A 501 -6.75 38.07 -6.94
N SER A 502 -5.67 38.82 -6.59
CA SER A 502 -5.46 40.17 -7.10
C SER A 502 -5.26 40.17 -8.62
N LEU A 503 -4.55 39.20 -9.18
CA LEU A 503 -4.35 39.07 -10.62
C LEU A 503 -5.66 38.70 -11.36
N ALA A 504 -6.53 37.89 -10.74
CA ALA A 504 -7.83 37.58 -11.28
C ALA A 504 -8.76 38.83 -11.26
N HIS A 505 -8.70 39.60 -10.18
CA HIS A 505 -9.39 40.90 -10.08
C HIS A 505 -8.93 41.89 -11.16
N ASP A 506 -7.63 41.99 -11.38
CA ASP A 506 -7.05 42.88 -12.42
C ASP A 506 -7.47 42.45 -13.85
N ARG A 507 -7.88 41.19 -14.05
CA ARG A 507 -8.52 40.71 -15.28
C ARG A 507 -10.03 40.92 -15.32
N GLY A 508 -10.60 41.67 -14.37
CA GLY A 508 -12.01 42.05 -14.27
C GLY A 508 -12.92 41.05 -13.61
N ALA A 509 -12.40 40.05 -12.88
CA ALA A 509 -13.20 39.14 -12.11
C ALA A 509 -13.73 39.77 -10.81
N THR A 510 -14.97 39.39 -10.42
CA THR A 510 -15.42 39.48 -9.05
C THR A 510 -14.92 38.22 -8.32
N VAL A 511 -13.93 38.37 -7.41
CA VAL A 511 -13.28 37.24 -6.78
C VAL A 511 -13.96 36.90 -5.45
N VAL A 512 -14.35 35.65 -5.31
CA VAL A 512 -14.84 35.04 -4.06
C VAL A 512 -13.85 33.94 -3.64
N ILE A 513 -13.52 33.85 -2.36
CA ILE A 513 -12.63 32.82 -1.83
C ILE A 513 -13.42 31.89 -0.89
N ASP A 514 -13.31 30.57 -1.11
CA ASP A 514 -13.76 29.50 -0.20
C ASP A 514 -12.52 28.88 0.45
N ALA A 515 -12.33 29.12 1.75
CA ALA A 515 -11.12 28.71 2.47
C ALA A 515 -11.44 28.25 3.90
N PRO A 516 -10.49 27.53 4.55
CA PRO A 516 -10.65 27.17 5.96
C PRO A 516 -10.98 28.38 6.86
N ALA A 517 -11.86 28.17 7.83
CA ALA A 517 -12.34 29.24 8.73
C ALA A 517 -11.20 30.00 9.42
N ALA A 518 -10.13 29.29 9.81
CA ALA A 518 -8.95 29.87 10.45
C ALA A 518 -8.20 30.90 9.59
N LEU A 519 -8.39 30.89 8.27
CA LEU A 519 -7.77 31.85 7.31
C LEU A 519 -8.73 32.96 6.88
N ALA A 520 -10.03 32.81 7.13
CA ALA A 520 -11.05 33.63 6.47
C ALA A 520 -10.89 35.14 6.73
N GLU A 521 -10.61 35.53 7.95
CA GLU A 521 -10.42 36.95 8.30
C GLU A 521 -9.18 37.53 7.61
N LEU A 522 -8.04 36.80 7.68
CA LEU A 522 -6.80 37.25 7.08
C LEU A 522 -6.91 37.39 5.53
N LEU A 523 -7.56 36.43 4.88
CA LEU A 523 -7.78 36.46 3.44
C LEU A 523 -8.70 37.62 2.99
N GLY A 524 -9.53 38.13 3.89
CA GLY A 524 -10.32 39.36 3.67
C GLY A 524 -9.47 40.62 3.46
N THR A 525 -8.19 40.60 3.81
CA THR A 525 -7.25 41.72 3.59
C THR A 525 -6.68 41.77 2.17
N LEU A 526 -6.89 40.72 1.35
CA LEU A 526 -6.41 40.67 -0.03
C LEU A 526 -7.08 41.72 -0.90
N ARG A 527 -6.26 42.41 -1.70
CA ARG A 527 -6.78 43.34 -2.70
C ARG A 527 -7.62 42.59 -3.75
N GLY A 528 -8.79 43.13 -4.04
CA GLY A 528 -9.67 42.62 -5.11
C GLY A 528 -10.55 41.43 -4.70
N VAL A 529 -10.47 40.97 -3.47
CA VAL A 529 -11.39 39.95 -2.93
C VAL A 529 -12.69 40.62 -2.48
N SER A 530 -13.81 40.17 -3.06
CA SER A 530 -15.13 40.72 -2.75
C SER A 530 -15.74 40.05 -1.52
N ARG A 531 -15.45 38.78 -1.31
CA ARG A 531 -15.96 37.98 -0.20
C ARG A 531 -15.09 36.77 0.08
N VAL A 532 -14.91 36.44 1.36
CA VAL A 532 -14.37 35.17 1.83
C VAL A 532 -15.49 34.36 2.48
N VAL A 533 -15.59 33.09 2.11
CA VAL A 533 -16.57 32.13 2.66
C VAL A 533 -15.77 31.07 3.41
N ALA A 534 -16.13 30.82 4.64
CA ALA A 534 -15.54 29.75 5.43
C ALA A 534 -15.97 28.38 4.86
N ALA A 535 -15.04 27.43 4.79
CA ALA A 535 -15.32 26.08 4.29
C ALA A 535 -16.53 25.45 5.02
N GLY A 536 -17.45 24.86 4.25
CA GLY A 536 -18.71 24.32 4.75
C GLY A 536 -19.89 25.31 4.76
N GLN A 537 -19.65 26.59 4.56
CA GLN A 537 -20.72 27.59 4.35
C GLN A 537 -21.12 27.63 2.87
N PRO A 538 -22.38 27.98 2.54
CA PRO A 538 -22.83 28.08 1.18
C PRO A 538 -22.10 29.21 0.42
N ALA A 539 -21.46 28.87 -0.68
CA ALA A 539 -20.88 29.86 -1.57
C ALA A 539 -21.97 30.69 -2.27
N PRO A 540 -21.77 31.99 -2.51
CA PRO A 540 -22.66 32.78 -3.36
C PRO A 540 -22.67 32.22 -4.80
N ALA A 541 -23.60 32.70 -5.65
CA ALA A 541 -23.58 32.32 -7.06
C ALA A 541 -22.28 32.76 -7.73
N PHE A 542 -21.70 31.88 -8.55
CA PHE A 542 -20.46 32.12 -9.30
C PHE A 542 -20.58 31.52 -10.72
N ASP A 543 -19.80 32.07 -11.66
CA ASP A 543 -19.78 31.65 -13.05
C ASP A 543 -18.74 30.58 -13.29
N LEU A 544 -17.56 30.75 -12.70
CA LEU A 544 -16.39 29.90 -12.85
C LEU A 544 -15.81 29.57 -11.48
N HIS A 545 -15.14 28.43 -11.36
CA HIS A 545 -14.32 28.15 -10.19
C HIS A 545 -12.88 27.79 -10.56
N CYS A 546 -11.95 27.95 -9.64
CA CYS A 546 -10.58 27.46 -9.80
C CYS A 546 -10.03 27.00 -8.44
N PRO A 547 -9.53 25.75 -8.34
CA PRO A 547 -8.72 25.34 -7.21
C PRO A 547 -7.47 26.22 -7.10
N MET A 548 -7.09 26.64 -5.91
CA MET A 548 -5.99 27.60 -5.76
C MET A 548 -4.67 27.08 -6.32
N MET A 549 -4.37 25.79 -6.19
CA MET A 549 -3.15 25.20 -6.75
C MET A 549 -3.18 25.01 -8.27
N SER A 550 -4.33 25.20 -8.93
CA SER A 550 -4.43 25.26 -10.39
C SER A 550 -4.22 26.68 -10.96
N LEU A 551 -4.17 27.70 -10.10
CA LEU A 551 -3.96 29.10 -10.55
C LEU A 551 -2.65 29.31 -11.30
N PRO A 552 -1.49 28.77 -10.87
CA PRO A 552 -0.26 28.90 -11.64
C PRO A 552 -0.37 28.33 -13.07
N PHE A 553 -1.08 27.22 -13.24
CA PHE A 553 -1.38 26.67 -14.55
C PHE A 553 -2.30 27.61 -15.36
N ALA A 554 -3.39 28.06 -14.78
CA ALA A 554 -4.35 28.95 -15.45
C ALA A 554 -3.75 30.32 -15.81
N PHE A 555 -2.83 30.84 -15.01
CA PHE A 555 -2.07 32.08 -15.31
C PHE A 555 -0.83 31.85 -16.16
N ARG A 556 -0.52 30.57 -16.52
CA ARG A 556 0.68 30.21 -17.28
C ARG A 556 1.96 30.71 -16.61
N THR A 557 2.05 30.59 -15.30
CA THR A 557 3.17 31.08 -14.49
C THR A 557 4.46 30.35 -14.87
N THR A 558 5.47 31.13 -15.23
CA THR A 558 6.87 30.70 -15.41
C THR A 558 7.72 31.22 -14.26
N LEU A 559 9.00 30.84 -14.19
CA LEU A 559 9.89 31.32 -13.15
C LEU A 559 10.00 32.89 -13.17
N ASP A 560 9.98 33.48 -14.35
CA ASP A 560 10.09 34.94 -14.55
C ASP A 560 8.79 35.69 -14.27
N THR A 561 7.65 34.98 -14.24
CA THR A 561 6.31 35.58 -14.04
C THR A 561 5.68 35.20 -12.71
N VAL A 562 6.46 34.62 -11.80
CA VAL A 562 6.02 34.41 -10.42
C VAL A 562 5.55 35.72 -9.81
N PRO A 563 4.30 35.82 -9.29
CA PRO A 563 3.84 37.06 -8.66
C PRO A 563 4.49 37.19 -7.28
N ALA A 564 5.62 37.92 -7.24
CA ALA A 564 6.48 38.05 -6.05
C ALA A 564 6.19 39.28 -5.19
N ASP A 565 5.24 40.12 -5.59
CA ASP A 565 4.89 41.36 -4.86
C ASP A 565 4.42 41.02 -3.44
N VAL A 566 5.05 41.65 -2.45
CA VAL A 566 4.74 41.54 -1.02
C VAL A 566 4.80 42.91 -0.36
N PRO A 567 4.01 43.18 0.70
CA PRO A 567 2.99 42.31 1.26
C PRO A 567 1.74 42.23 0.39
N TYR A 568 1.11 41.05 0.32
CA TYR A 568 -0.23 40.89 -0.25
C TYR A 568 -1.29 40.49 0.79
N LEU A 569 -0.86 40.06 1.98
CA LEU A 569 -1.69 39.95 3.18
C LEU A 569 -1.26 40.98 4.21
N HIS A 570 -2.21 41.42 5.05
CA HIS A 570 -1.96 42.50 6.01
C HIS A 570 -2.48 42.11 7.39
N ALA A 571 -1.63 42.30 8.41
CA ALA A 571 -2.04 42.16 9.81
C ALA A 571 -2.89 43.36 10.24
N ASP A 572 -3.90 43.12 11.09
CA ASP A 572 -4.67 44.20 11.72
C ASP A 572 -3.76 45.08 12.60
N PRO A 573 -3.71 46.42 12.38
CA PRO A 573 -2.83 47.31 13.13
C PRO A 573 -3.10 47.33 14.63
N ARG A 574 -4.34 47.11 15.04
CA ARG A 574 -4.70 47.11 16.49
C ARG A 574 -4.21 45.83 17.16
N ARG A 575 -4.40 44.68 16.49
CA ARG A 575 -3.85 43.38 16.97
C ARG A 575 -2.34 43.43 17.02
N ARG A 576 -1.69 43.97 16.00
CA ARG A 576 -0.24 44.14 15.98
C ARG A 576 0.26 45.00 17.16
N ALA A 577 -0.41 46.12 17.47
CA ALA A 577 -0.06 46.96 18.62
C ALA A 577 -0.23 46.21 19.94
N ALA A 578 -1.31 45.43 20.09
CA ALA A 578 -1.55 44.60 21.26
C ALA A 578 -0.45 43.53 21.42
N TRP A 579 -0.04 42.87 20.32
CA TRP A 579 1.05 41.89 20.35
C TRP A 579 2.40 42.51 20.73
N ARG A 580 2.72 43.70 20.20
CA ARG A 580 3.90 44.45 20.62
C ARG A 580 3.93 44.72 22.11
N ALA A 581 2.80 45.21 22.68
CA ALA A 581 2.71 45.44 24.09
C ALA A 581 2.87 44.16 24.94
N ARG A 582 2.32 43.03 24.48
CA ARG A 582 2.51 41.72 25.14
C ARG A 582 3.97 41.27 25.11
N LEU A 583 4.63 41.44 23.98
CA LEU A 583 6.05 41.05 23.81
C LEU A 583 6.94 41.97 24.68
N ASP A 584 6.64 43.29 24.75
CA ASP A 584 7.36 44.25 25.62
C ASP A 584 7.23 43.91 27.09
N ALA A 585 6.04 43.44 27.50
CA ALA A 585 5.80 43.02 28.89
C ALA A 585 6.51 41.68 29.22
N ALA A 586 6.64 40.78 28.27
CA ALA A 586 7.22 39.46 28.48
C ALA A 586 8.77 39.42 28.39
N ALA A 587 9.39 40.35 27.63
CA ALA A 587 10.84 40.37 27.43
C ALA A 587 11.33 41.83 27.13
N PRO A 588 12.63 42.12 27.42
CA PRO A 588 13.22 43.42 27.15
C PRO A 588 13.07 43.86 25.69
N SER A 589 12.58 45.06 25.43
CA SER A 589 12.28 45.59 24.10
C SER A 589 13.50 45.81 23.20
N ARG A 590 14.72 45.77 23.80
CA ARG A 590 15.99 45.97 23.09
C ARG A 590 16.57 44.73 22.41
N ARG A 591 16.00 43.54 22.66
CA ARG A 591 16.47 42.31 22.04
C ARG A 591 15.76 42.07 20.71
N LEU A 592 16.52 41.51 19.76
CA LEU A 592 15.95 41.03 18.49
C LEU A 592 14.87 39.97 18.77
N ARG A 593 13.68 40.14 18.21
CA ARG A 593 12.53 39.23 18.39
C ARG A 593 12.48 38.22 17.24
N VAL A 594 12.67 36.96 17.55
CA VAL A 594 12.76 35.87 16.60
C VAL A 594 11.63 34.89 16.82
N GLY A 595 10.76 34.73 15.84
CA GLY A 595 9.74 33.69 15.81
C GLY A 595 10.34 32.34 15.38
N LEU A 596 9.99 31.25 16.08
CA LEU A 596 10.45 29.91 15.78
C LEU A 596 9.31 28.98 15.43
N ALA A 597 9.46 28.20 14.34
CA ALA A 597 8.63 27.04 14.04
C ALA A 597 9.53 25.89 13.54
N TRP A 598 9.66 24.83 14.33
CA TRP A 598 10.61 23.74 14.10
C TRP A 598 9.98 22.46 13.61
N SER A 599 8.66 22.37 13.59
CA SER A 599 7.94 21.21 13.06
C SER A 599 6.68 21.61 12.30
N GLY A 600 6.32 20.80 11.31
CA GLY A 600 5.13 20.97 10.49
C GLY A 600 3.92 20.20 11.00
N ASN A 601 2.94 19.96 10.10
CA ASN A 601 1.81 19.08 10.39
C ASN A 601 2.29 17.63 10.41
N PRO A 602 2.13 16.88 11.52
CA PRO A 602 2.57 15.49 11.63
C PRO A 602 1.83 14.53 10.68
N HIS A 603 0.72 14.96 10.09
CA HIS A 603 -0.05 14.18 9.10
C HIS A 603 0.48 14.33 7.66
N HIS A 604 1.42 15.20 7.44
CA HIS A 604 1.99 15.41 6.12
C HIS A 604 3.01 14.32 5.81
N ALA A 605 2.89 13.68 4.64
CA ALA A 605 3.71 12.53 4.26
C ALA A 605 5.24 12.80 4.33
N ASN A 606 5.68 14.04 4.10
CA ASN A 606 7.09 14.46 4.16
C ASN A 606 7.44 15.18 5.47
N ASP A 607 6.64 15.03 6.54
CA ASP A 607 6.87 15.79 7.77
C ASP A 607 8.19 15.44 8.46
N GLU A 608 8.56 14.17 8.46
CA GLU A 608 9.80 13.68 9.06
C GLU A 608 11.05 14.28 8.43
N ASN A 609 11.03 14.44 7.11
CA ASN A 609 12.17 14.97 6.37
C ASN A 609 12.34 16.49 6.57
N ARG A 610 11.25 17.23 6.83
CA ARG A 610 11.28 18.69 6.96
C ARG A 610 11.21 19.21 8.40
N SER A 611 10.84 18.37 9.37
CA SER A 611 10.69 18.75 10.78
C SER A 611 11.93 18.36 11.60
N MET A 612 12.22 19.13 12.65
CA MET A 612 13.26 18.84 13.61
C MET A 612 12.73 18.93 15.05
N THR A 613 13.54 18.62 16.04
CA THR A 613 13.20 18.83 17.46
C THR A 613 13.56 20.23 17.90
N LEU A 614 12.85 20.75 18.91
CA LEU A 614 13.22 22.04 19.55
C LEU A 614 14.64 21.97 20.13
N ALA A 615 15.03 20.83 20.69
CA ALA A 615 16.39 20.62 21.24
C ALA A 615 17.48 20.86 20.18
N ALA A 616 17.24 20.54 18.93
CA ALA A 616 18.19 20.79 17.84
C ALA A 616 18.46 22.29 17.62
N LEU A 617 17.53 23.18 18.01
CA LEU A 617 17.68 24.63 17.91
C LEU A 617 18.38 25.26 19.14
N ALA A 618 18.88 24.46 20.09
CA ALA A 618 19.57 24.96 21.27
C ALA A 618 20.73 25.94 20.96
N PRO A 619 21.55 25.76 19.89
CA PRO A 619 22.58 26.74 19.54
C PRO A 619 22.04 28.15 19.21
N LEU A 620 20.83 28.26 18.65
CA LEU A 620 20.18 29.55 18.40
C LEU A 620 19.74 30.19 19.71
N MET A 621 19.12 29.38 20.59
CA MET A 621 18.54 29.86 21.86
C MET A 621 19.61 30.34 22.86
N ALA A 622 20.89 30.02 22.63
CA ALA A 622 22.00 30.53 23.39
C ALA A 622 22.37 31.99 23.05
N LEU A 623 21.83 32.54 21.96
CA LEU A 623 22.12 33.91 21.52
C LEU A 623 21.27 34.95 22.25
N ASP A 624 21.76 36.21 22.32
CA ASP A 624 21.06 37.32 22.99
C ASP A 624 19.89 37.87 22.14
N ALA A 625 18.86 37.05 22.02
CA ALA A 625 17.61 37.36 21.31
C ALA A 625 16.40 36.92 22.14
N THR A 626 15.23 37.43 21.82
CA THR A 626 13.96 36.95 22.39
C THR A 626 13.31 36.00 21.42
N PHE A 627 13.20 34.72 21.80
CA PHE A 627 12.60 33.69 20.99
C PHE A 627 11.13 33.49 21.35
N VAL A 628 10.29 33.43 20.31
CA VAL A 628 8.83 33.28 20.40
C VAL A 628 8.35 32.07 19.61
N SER A 629 7.64 31.17 20.25
CA SER A 629 7.04 30.02 19.55
C SER A 629 5.88 30.48 18.64
N LEU A 630 5.95 30.11 17.39
CA LEU A 630 4.86 30.22 16.43
C LEU A 630 4.12 28.88 16.25
N GLN A 631 4.49 27.85 17.02
CA GLN A 631 3.77 26.59 17.07
C GLN A 631 2.65 26.67 18.10
N VAL A 632 1.44 26.31 17.67
CA VAL A 632 0.27 26.17 18.54
C VAL A 632 0.35 24.88 19.33
N ASP A 633 0.70 23.77 18.64
CA ASP A 633 0.83 22.45 19.26
C ASP A 633 2.32 22.06 19.38
N VAL A 634 2.76 21.83 20.61
CA VAL A 634 4.11 21.30 20.90
C VAL A 634 4.03 19.78 20.98
N ARG A 635 4.84 19.10 20.19
CA ARG A 635 4.88 17.63 20.16
C ARG A 635 5.41 17.06 21.48
N ALA A 636 4.96 15.86 21.86
CA ALA A 636 5.38 15.20 23.09
C ALA A 636 6.92 15.10 23.22
N ARG A 637 7.63 14.81 22.12
CA ARG A 637 9.09 14.74 22.06
C ARG A 637 9.81 16.07 22.37
N ASP A 638 9.12 17.20 22.20
CA ASP A 638 9.64 18.55 22.42
C ASP A 638 9.24 19.12 23.80
N ALA A 639 8.33 18.43 24.52
CA ALA A 639 7.73 18.95 25.76
C ALA A 639 8.79 19.26 26.83
N ALA A 640 9.77 18.38 27.00
CA ALA A 640 10.84 18.59 28.00
C ALA A 640 11.74 19.78 27.62
N ALA A 641 12.16 19.91 26.36
CA ALA A 641 12.96 21.03 25.88
C ALA A 641 12.18 22.35 25.96
N PHE A 642 10.87 22.30 25.67
CA PHE A 642 10.01 23.46 25.76
C PHE A 642 9.79 23.92 27.22
N ALA A 643 9.61 22.98 28.15
CA ALA A 643 9.45 23.26 29.58
C ALA A 643 10.75 23.78 30.22
N ALA A 644 11.92 23.44 29.68
CA ALA A 644 13.21 23.97 30.15
C ALA A 644 13.34 25.50 29.91
N GLY A 645 12.46 26.09 29.11
CA GLY A 645 12.42 27.54 28.87
C GLY A 645 13.31 27.99 27.71
N GLY A 646 13.41 29.32 27.55
CA GLY A 646 14.20 29.93 26.45
C GLY A 646 13.34 30.38 25.28
N VAL A 647 12.09 29.90 25.16
CA VAL A 647 11.13 30.28 24.11
C VAL A 647 9.82 30.75 24.77
N LEU A 648 9.39 31.96 24.47
CA LEU A 648 8.10 32.47 24.91
C LEU A 648 6.97 31.79 24.14
N SER A 649 5.94 31.36 24.84
CA SER A 649 4.74 30.75 24.24
C SER A 649 3.50 31.58 24.46
N PHE A 650 2.73 31.74 23.38
CA PHE A 650 1.43 32.40 23.39
C PHE A 650 0.36 31.52 22.71
N ALA A 651 0.56 30.20 22.68
CA ALA A 651 -0.27 29.25 21.92
C ALA A 651 -1.78 29.46 22.15
N ASN A 652 -2.22 29.69 23.40
CA ASN A 652 -3.63 29.90 23.74
C ASN A 652 -4.22 31.18 23.15
N ALA A 653 -3.38 32.13 22.69
CA ALA A 653 -3.81 33.38 22.10
C ALA A 653 -3.77 33.35 20.55
N LEU A 654 -3.20 32.31 19.96
CA LEU A 654 -3.14 32.12 18.53
C LEU A 654 -4.36 31.34 18.03
N THR A 655 -5.53 31.96 18.12
CA THR A 655 -6.82 31.32 17.83
C THR A 655 -7.09 31.15 16.33
N ASP A 656 -6.43 31.96 15.49
CA ASP A 656 -6.56 31.96 14.04
C ASP A 656 -5.30 32.55 13.36
N PHE A 657 -5.30 32.59 12.04
CA PHE A 657 -4.19 33.16 11.28
C PHE A 657 -4.16 34.69 11.26
N ALA A 658 -5.23 35.39 11.64
CA ALA A 658 -5.20 36.83 11.81
C ALA A 658 -4.42 37.22 13.08
N GLU A 659 -4.59 36.45 14.20
CA GLU A 659 -3.76 36.60 15.38
C GLU A 659 -2.30 36.22 15.11
N THR A 660 -2.07 35.09 14.41
CA THR A 660 -0.72 34.67 14.06
C THR A 660 -0.02 35.71 13.15
N ALA A 661 -0.74 36.29 12.20
CA ALA A 661 -0.23 37.36 11.33
C ALA A 661 0.15 38.60 12.14
N ALA A 662 -0.65 38.99 13.10
CA ALA A 662 -0.37 40.14 13.96
C ALA A 662 0.86 39.91 14.86
N LEU A 663 1.04 38.72 15.39
CA LEU A 663 2.25 38.33 16.11
C LEU A 663 3.48 38.36 15.18
N VAL A 664 3.41 37.69 14.01
CA VAL A 664 4.52 37.64 13.02
C VAL A 664 4.91 39.05 12.58
N ASP A 665 3.95 39.95 12.38
CA ASP A 665 4.22 41.35 11.97
C ASP A 665 4.83 42.19 13.13
N ALA A 666 4.76 41.70 14.37
CA ALA A 666 5.42 42.30 15.53
C ALA A 666 6.84 41.78 15.78
N LEU A 667 7.29 40.76 15.01
CA LEU A 667 8.62 40.17 15.09
C LEU A 667 9.60 40.78 14.09
N ASP A 668 10.92 40.66 14.37
CA ASP A 668 11.99 41.16 13.51
C ASP A 668 12.45 40.13 12.50
N LEU A 669 12.28 38.85 12.82
CA LEU A 669 12.70 37.71 12.01
C LEU A 669 11.83 36.50 12.33
N VAL A 670 11.52 35.69 11.33
CA VAL A 670 10.97 34.34 11.50
C VAL A 670 12.00 33.33 11.03
N ILE A 671 12.26 32.30 11.83
CA ILE A 671 13.11 31.14 11.47
C ILE A 671 12.19 29.91 11.56
N ALA A 672 11.99 29.24 10.44
CA ALA A 672 11.08 28.12 10.40
C ALA A 672 11.50 27.06 9.40
N VAL A 673 11.14 25.80 9.70
CA VAL A 673 11.11 24.75 8.68
C VAL A 673 9.96 25.04 7.70
N ASP A 674 9.93 24.33 6.58
CA ASP A 674 8.90 24.52 5.52
C ASP A 674 7.47 24.21 6.05
N THR A 675 6.79 25.27 6.50
CA THR A 675 5.45 25.21 7.11
C THR A 675 4.60 26.41 6.67
N SER A 676 3.31 26.42 7.04
CA SER A 676 2.40 27.53 6.78
C SER A 676 2.88 28.88 7.35
N VAL A 677 3.68 28.86 8.42
CA VAL A 677 4.27 30.05 9.04
C VAL A 677 5.25 30.78 8.10
N VAL A 678 6.02 30.01 7.31
CA VAL A 678 6.91 30.59 6.28
C VAL A 678 6.12 31.36 5.23
N HIS A 679 5.04 30.74 4.75
CA HIS A 679 4.18 31.36 3.74
C HIS A 679 3.45 32.60 4.29
N LEU A 680 3.06 32.55 5.58
CA LEU A 680 2.48 33.71 6.25
C LEU A 680 3.48 34.86 6.37
N ALA A 681 4.68 34.58 6.88
CA ALA A 681 5.73 35.60 7.02
C ALA A 681 6.10 36.22 5.66
N GLY A 682 6.26 35.37 4.63
CA GLY A 682 6.49 35.82 3.26
C GLY A 682 5.36 36.67 2.70
N ALA A 683 4.09 36.29 2.93
CA ALA A 683 2.90 37.02 2.49
C ALA A 683 2.78 38.41 3.16
N LEU A 684 3.24 38.52 4.40
CA LEU A 684 3.30 39.80 5.14
C LEU A 684 4.54 40.65 4.80
N GLY A 685 5.43 40.16 3.92
CA GLY A 685 6.67 40.84 3.57
C GLY A 685 7.68 40.89 4.72
N ARG A 686 7.61 39.96 5.67
CA ARG A 686 8.51 39.91 6.84
C ARG A 686 9.77 39.07 6.52
N PRO A 687 10.94 39.42 7.09
CA PRO A 687 12.14 38.62 6.95
C PRO A 687 11.89 37.21 7.46
N VAL A 688 12.16 36.20 6.63
CA VAL A 688 11.99 34.79 6.99
C VAL A 688 13.18 33.96 6.53
N TRP A 689 13.70 33.14 7.45
CA TRP A 689 14.75 32.16 7.20
C TRP A 689 14.12 30.79 7.18
N VAL A 690 14.29 30.10 6.06
CA VAL A 690 13.64 28.80 5.82
C VAL A 690 14.69 27.70 5.90
N LEU A 691 14.46 26.76 6.78
CA LEU A 691 15.32 25.60 6.97
C LEU A 691 14.78 24.46 6.10
N LEU A 692 15.60 24.01 5.15
CA LEU A 692 15.16 23.10 4.10
C LEU A 692 15.93 21.77 4.11
N PRO A 693 15.24 20.65 3.86
CA PRO A 693 15.89 19.35 3.67
C PRO A 693 16.73 19.34 2.37
N ARG A 694 17.50 18.26 2.17
CA ARG A 694 18.32 18.03 0.97
C ARG A 694 17.50 18.09 -0.31
N VAL A 695 16.36 17.41 -0.32
CA VAL A 695 15.34 17.50 -1.38
C VAL A 695 14.17 18.29 -0.81
N PRO A 696 14.11 19.61 -1.11
CA PRO A 696 13.06 20.47 -0.59
C PRO A 696 11.76 20.31 -1.40
N ASP A 697 10.70 20.95 -0.92
CA ASP A 697 9.52 21.19 -1.75
C ASP A 697 9.88 22.03 -2.99
N TRP A 698 9.21 21.76 -4.11
CA TRP A 698 9.46 22.41 -5.41
C TRP A 698 9.40 23.95 -5.35
N ARG A 699 8.70 24.54 -4.38
CA ARG A 699 8.56 25.99 -4.18
C ARG A 699 9.88 26.68 -3.96
N TRP A 700 10.82 25.94 -3.37
CA TRP A 700 12.11 26.48 -2.95
C TRP A 700 13.19 26.31 -4.01
N LEU A 701 12.90 25.58 -5.10
CA LEU A 701 13.86 25.29 -6.18
C LEU A 701 15.17 24.66 -5.65
N LEU A 702 16.20 24.66 -6.48
CA LEU A 702 17.54 24.14 -6.19
C LEU A 702 18.60 25.25 -6.25
N GLU A 703 19.74 25.01 -5.62
CA GLU A 703 21.00 25.78 -5.78
C GLU A 703 20.86 27.30 -5.63
N ARG A 704 19.94 27.75 -4.77
CA ARG A 704 19.76 29.18 -4.48
C ARG A 704 19.44 29.40 -3.00
N ASP A 705 19.84 30.55 -2.47
CA ASP A 705 19.62 30.96 -1.10
C ASP A 705 18.49 31.99 -0.94
N ASP A 706 17.82 32.37 -2.05
CA ASP A 706 16.65 33.24 -2.11
C ASP A 706 15.42 32.48 -2.64
N SER A 707 14.26 33.11 -2.65
CA SER A 707 13.02 32.53 -3.15
C SER A 707 12.38 33.42 -4.22
N PRO A 708 11.96 32.85 -5.37
CA PRO A 708 11.23 33.63 -6.38
C PRO A 708 9.82 34.02 -5.92
N TRP A 709 9.31 33.35 -4.89
CA TRP A 709 7.98 33.60 -4.32
C TRP A 709 7.99 34.68 -3.23
N TYR A 710 9.11 34.81 -2.48
CA TYR A 710 9.20 35.66 -1.30
C TYR A 710 10.56 36.37 -1.29
N PRO A 711 10.62 37.65 -1.73
CA PRO A 711 11.89 38.40 -1.86
C PRO A 711 12.65 38.57 -0.53
N HIS A 712 11.96 38.46 0.63
CA HIS A 712 12.58 38.61 1.95
C HIS A 712 12.92 37.24 2.61
N ALA A 713 12.83 36.15 1.87
CA ALA A 713 13.22 34.83 2.34
C ALA A 713 14.71 34.57 2.13
N THR A 714 15.35 33.94 3.11
CA THR A 714 16.69 33.35 2.99
C THR A 714 16.59 31.87 3.28
N LEU A 715 17.19 31.04 2.40
CA LEU A 715 17.08 29.60 2.44
C LEU A 715 18.34 28.94 2.99
N PHE A 716 18.18 28.11 4.01
CA PHE A 716 19.26 27.31 4.62
C PHE A 716 19.01 25.84 4.33
N ARG A 717 19.80 25.25 3.43
CA ARG A 717 19.59 23.90 2.90
C ARG A 717 20.51 22.88 3.54
N GLN A 718 20.00 21.67 3.77
CA GLN A 718 20.87 20.54 4.07
C GLN A 718 21.81 20.23 2.89
N ARG A 719 23.07 19.92 3.21
CA ARG A 719 24.05 19.42 2.23
C ARG A 719 24.02 17.91 2.13
N LEU A 720 23.82 17.22 3.24
CA LEU A 720 23.60 15.77 3.33
C LEU A 720 22.16 15.51 3.78
N PRO A 721 21.53 14.44 3.31
CA PRO A 721 20.17 14.09 3.73
C PRO A 721 20.08 13.90 5.26
N GLY A 722 19.18 14.62 5.92
CA GLY A 722 18.96 14.51 7.36
C GLY A 722 19.91 15.33 8.24
N ASP A 723 20.99 15.93 7.69
CA ASP A 723 22.00 16.71 8.45
C ASP A 723 21.45 18.09 8.85
N TRP A 724 20.56 18.09 9.83
CA TRP A 724 20.05 19.31 10.46
C TRP A 724 21.09 20.05 11.32
N PRO A 725 22.02 19.38 12.04
CA PRO A 725 23.04 20.07 12.83
C PRO A 725 23.85 21.08 12.03
N ALA A 726 24.33 20.72 10.84
CA ALA A 726 25.10 21.63 9.99
C ALA A 726 24.25 22.80 9.45
N VAL A 727 22.93 22.64 9.30
CA VAL A 727 22.01 23.73 8.95
C VAL A 727 21.90 24.69 10.12
N VAL A 728 21.64 24.17 11.32
CA VAL A 728 21.46 24.97 12.54
C VAL A 728 22.72 25.76 12.88
N GLU A 729 23.89 25.20 12.70
CA GLU A 729 25.17 25.90 12.89
C GLU A 729 25.26 27.15 11.99
N ARG A 730 24.99 26.99 10.69
CA ARG A 730 25.01 28.12 9.75
C ARG A 730 23.93 29.17 10.07
N VAL A 731 22.77 28.75 10.53
CA VAL A 731 21.70 29.65 10.98
C VAL A 731 22.12 30.38 12.24
N ALA A 732 22.77 29.70 13.19
CA ALA A 732 23.29 30.31 14.43
C ALA A 732 24.33 31.39 14.13
N ASP A 733 25.29 31.13 13.23
CA ASP A 733 26.27 32.11 12.80
C ASP A 733 25.64 33.34 12.16
N ALA A 734 24.69 33.13 11.26
CA ALA A 734 23.94 34.21 10.62
C ALA A 734 23.11 35.03 11.63
N LEU A 735 22.46 34.34 12.59
CA LEU A 735 21.67 34.98 13.64
C LEU A 735 22.56 35.78 14.60
N ALA A 736 23.72 35.26 14.98
CA ALA A 736 24.69 35.98 15.80
C ALA A 736 25.16 37.28 15.12
N ALA A 737 25.40 37.26 13.81
CA ALA A 737 25.73 38.46 13.05
C ALA A 737 24.56 39.47 13.06
N ARG A 738 23.33 39.01 12.89
CA ARG A 738 22.11 39.84 12.89
C ARG A 738 21.86 40.45 14.28
N VAL A 739 22.04 39.69 15.35
CA VAL A 739 21.94 40.18 16.76
C VAL A 739 22.96 41.30 17.01
N ARG A 740 24.23 41.11 16.57
CA ARG A 740 25.24 42.18 16.67
C ARG A 740 24.89 43.45 15.87
N ALA A 741 24.33 43.28 14.67
CA ALA A 741 23.88 44.40 13.86
C ALA A 741 22.70 45.15 14.51
N HIS A 742 21.75 44.43 15.10
CA HIS A 742 20.62 44.98 15.82
C HIS A 742 21.07 45.77 17.05
N ALA A 743 21.95 45.21 17.86
CA ALA A 743 22.52 45.88 19.05
C ALA A 743 23.31 47.15 18.67
N ALA A 744 23.88 47.19 17.48
CA ALA A 744 24.58 48.38 16.95
C ALA A 744 23.64 49.39 16.27
N GLY A 745 22.32 49.20 16.30
CA GLY A 745 21.34 50.09 15.64
C GLY A 745 21.46 50.14 14.11
N ARG A 746 21.97 49.06 13.48
CA ARG A 746 22.18 48.96 12.03
C ARG A 746 21.13 48.16 11.29
N LEU A 747 20.06 47.77 11.99
CA LEU A 747 18.89 47.05 11.46
C LEU A 747 17.62 47.84 11.70
#